data_8d8a38a9f0f6db44398086e8b6965795
#
_entry.id   8d8a38a9f0f6db44398086e8b6965795
#
_cell.length_a   1.000
_cell.length_b   1.000
_cell.length_c   1.000
_cell.angle_alpha   90.00
_cell.angle_beta   90.00
_cell.angle_gamma   90.00
#
_symmetry.space_group_name_H-M   'P 1'
#
loop_
_entity.id
_entity.type
_entity.pdbx_description
1 polymer ?
#
loop_
_entity_poly.entity_id
_entity_poly.type
_entity_poly.pdbx_seq_one_letter_code
_entity_poly.pdbx_strand_id
1 'polypeptide(L)'
;MSGPAQTTPVEQAREAAGRGAWQEAFDLLTSEDARIPLSGADLPFFAAVAYAAGDLDRTIDAWERAHTESLRSGDHVSAAGAAVRVAMHLLFDTALMAPVRGWLKRAQRLLEGHNETPVHAWLAVLKSYERLLSGDFEYALQSARHAIEVGVRHDPAAAAVARVAEARSLILDGHVSEGLLLLHEAGVATASGELDPLLTGVVYCELDCALQGIAQYDLAEEWTVSMERWRHGQPIGSVHGRCRIHRAEILRLRGSWNEAAEQALAACEELRPYLRREFGWPLMELGRIRLRRGDIPGAEEAFRSAHEMGWDPQPGLALVHLAKGDIALAADSIRDALEHPLSIPSKELPPHTELRQAPLFEAQAEIAVAAGDLALAETAAGALARIAASFESKPLAASAALSYGRLHLATGDTTGACRDFGHAAHLWNEVGAPYETALARIGLGYAHRAAGNESRARMEFEAARLGFERLGAVRESSEVVRALGDPMSEDTQRPEAQLPTRPAVVLFPRSTTATENVFRSEGDYWSLGFDGQTVRLRDQKGLHYLARLLGAPGREFHALDLVAVERSPDTGDAGVMLDAQSKCAYRRRLTEIDEDIEEAQINGEAERAAQAKVEREFLARELGRAVGLGGRDRRASSDSERARASVTRAIRQAMVRIQEHHAALGEHLDRTIRTGTTCAYLPDPRVGGGWKV
;
A
#
# COMPACT_ATOMS: atom_id res chain seq x y z
N MET A 1 -22.52 49.64 29.57
CA MET A 1 -21.59 48.52 29.78
C MET A 1 -21.85 47.51 28.66
N SER A 2 -21.05 47.57 27.61
CA SER A 2 -21.13 46.59 26.51
C SER A 2 -20.56 45.28 27.03
N GLY A 3 -21.39 44.24 27.07
CA GLY A 3 -20.93 42.89 27.40
C GLY A 3 -19.81 42.41 26.45
N PRO A 4 -18.96 41.46 26.83
CA PRO A 4 -17.96 40.91 25.95
C PRO A 4 -18.66 40.42 24.68
N ALA A 5 -18.18 40.84 23.50
CA ALA A 5 -18.66 40.35 22.23
C ALA A 5 -18.53 38.80 22.25
N GLN A 6 -19.63 38.08 22.08
CA GLN A 6 -19.59 36.64 21.96
C GLN A 6 -18.78 36.29 20.71
N THR A 7 -17.67 35.60 20.90
CA THR A 7 -16.81 35.10 19.81
C THR A 7 -17.65 34.22 18.88
N THR A 8 -17.61 34.50 17.59
CA THR A 8 -18.39 33.73 16.61
C THR A 8 -17.84 32.28 16.52
N PRO A 9 -18.65 31.30 16.11
CA PRO A 9 -18.17 29.92 15.91
C PRO A 9 -16.97 29.84 14.93
N VAL A 10 -16.94 30.72 13.91
CA VAL A 10 -15.83 30.81 12.97
C VAL A 10 -14.54 31.34 13.65
N GLU A 11 -14.66 32.35 14.53
CA GLU A 11 -13.51 32.86 15.32
C GLU A 11 -13.00 31.77 16.30
N GLN A 12 -13.90 31.05 16.98
CA GLN A 12 -13.52 29.92 17.83
C GLN A 12 -12.82 28.81 17.05
N ALA A 13 -13.29 28.50 15.83
CA ALA A 13 -12.64 27.57 14.94
C ALA A 13 -11.22 28.03 14.50
N ARG A 14 -11.04 29.35 14.27
CA ARG A 14 -9.71 29.91 13.97
C ARG A 14 -8.77 29.79 15.16
N GLU A 15 -9.24 30.00 16.38
CA GLU A 15 -8.45 29.81 17.60
C GLU A 15 -8.09 28.33 17.80
N ALA A 16 -9.04 27.40 17.57
CA ALA A 16 -8.80 25.96 17.65
C ALA A 16 -7.77 25.49 16.62
N ALA A 17 -7.90 25.93 15.37
CA ALA A 17 -6.95 25.67 14.30
C ALA A 17 -5.55 26.22 14.61
N GLY A 18 -5.47 27.44 15.19
CA GLY A 18 -4.21 28.03 15.64
C GLY A 18 -3.49 27.25 16.74
N ARG A 19 -4.22 26.43 17.50
CA ARG A 19 -3.65 25.48 18.48
C ARG A 19 -3.38 24.09 17.91
N GLY A 20 -3.65 23.88 16.63
CA GLY A 20 -3.55 22.54 16.00
C GLY A 20 -4.71 21.59 16.34
N ALA A 21 -5.78 22.07 16.97
CA ALA A 21 -6.98 21.30 17.32
C ALA A 21 -7.92 21.21 16.11
N TRP A 22 -7.45 20.56 15.03
CA TRP A 22 -8.12 20.54 13.73
C TRP A 22 -9.51 19.91 13.76
N GLN A 23 -9.70 18.84 14.55
CA GLN A 23 -10.99 18.19 14.67
C GLN A 23 -12.01 19.11 15.38
N GLU A 24 -11.61 19.81 16.46
CA GLU A 24 -12.44 20.80 17.14
C GLU A 24 -12.86 21.93 16.19
N ALA A 25 -11.91 22.45 15.42
CA ALA A 25 -12.17 23.49 14.43
C ALA A 25 -13.14 22.99 13.33
N PHE A 26 -12.99 21.75 12.88
CA PHE A 26 -13.84 21.13 11.88
C PHE A 26 -15.27 20.94 12.37
N ASP A 27 -15.45 20.46 13.61
CA ASP A 27 -16.76 20.24 14.22
C ASP A 27 -17.51 21.58 14.40
N LEU A 28 -16.81 22.65 14.83
CA LEU A 28 -17.37 23.98 14.97
C LEU A 28 -17.84 24.54 13.61
N LEU A 29 -17.00 24.46 12.57
CA LEU A 29 -17.34 24.97 11.23
C LEU A 29 -18.45 24.15 10.58
N THR A 30 -18.41 22.83 10.72
CA THR A 30 -19.45 21.93 10.18
C THR A 30 -20.80 22.20 10.83
N SER A 31 -20.83 22.41 12.15
CA SER A 31 -22.05 22.76 12.89
C SER A 31 -22.61 24.13 12.50
N GLU A 32 -21.72 25.12 12.30
CA GLU A 32 -22.13 26.46 11.86
C GLU A 32 -22.65 26.43 10.43
N ASP A 33 -21.95 25.74 9.51
CA ASP A 33 -22.34 25.60 8.10
C ASP A 33 -23.69 24.90 7.93
N ALA A 34 -23.99 23.93 8.79
CA ALA A 34 -25.29 23.25 8.82
C ALA A 34 -26.41 24.15 9.30
N ARG A 35 -26.10 25.13 10.18
CA ARG A 35 -27.05 26.11 10.71
C ARG A 35 -27.28 27.29 9.78
N ILE A 36 -26.19 27.87 9.28
CA ILE A 36 -26.17 28.99 8.34
C ILE A 36 -25.01 28.75 7.38
N PRO A 37 -25.25 28.65 6.07
CA PRO A 37 -24.18 28.45 5.10
C PRO A 37 -23.05 29.44 5.29
N LEU A 38 -21.80 28.95 5.34
CA LEU A 38 -20.62 29.76 5.50
C LEU A 38 -20.47 30.73 4.32
N SER A 39 -19.98 31.96 4.62
CA SER A 39 -19.71 32.95 3.61
C SER A 39 -18.61 32.52 2.65
N GLY A 40 -18.62 33.06 1.41
CA GLY A 40 -17.56 32.81 0.43
C GLY A 40 -16.14 33.16 0.96
N ALA A 41 -16.03 34.09 1.90
CA ALA A 41 -14.76 34.46 2.54
C ALA A 41 -14.26 33.41 3.57
N ASP A 42 -15.17 32.62 4.17
CA ASP A 42 -14.84 31.61 5.18
C ASP A 42 -14.65 30.22 4.57
N LEU A 43 -15.16 29.96 3.36
CA LEU A 43 -15.05 28.66 2.68
C LEU A 43 -13.60 28.19 2.45
N PRO A 44 -12.62 29.04 2.06
CA PRO A 44 -11.24 28.64 1.95
C PRO A 44 -10.63 28.18 3.28
N PHE A 45 -11.00 28.82 4.40
CA PHE A 45 -10.58 28.41 5.73
C PHE A 45 -11.23 27.07 6.12
N PHE A 46 -12.53 26.92 5.84
CA PHE A 46 -13.22 25.64 6.08
C PHE A 46 -12.59 24.49 5.30
N ALA A 47 -12.26 24.72 4.01
CA ALA A 47 -11.56 23.72 3.20
C ALA A 47 -10.20 23.31 3.80
N ALA A 48 -9.40 24.27 4.28
CA ALA A 48 -8.11 24.00 4.91
C ALA A 48 -8.27 23.20 6.21
N VAL A 49 -9.25 23.54 7.04
CA VAL A 49 -9.55 22.83 8.29
C VAL A 49 -10.10 21.43 8.01
N ALA A 50 -11.00 21.27 7.04
CA ALA A 50 -11.52 19.96 6.62
C ALA A 50 -10.39 19.05 6.13
N TYR A 51 -9.46 19.58 5.33
CA TYR A 51 -8.30 18.81 4.87
C TYR A 51 -7.41 18.40 6.05
N ALA A 52 -7.11 19.30 6.96
CA ALA A 52 -6.30 18.97 8.15
C ALA A 52 -6.98 17.97 9.10
N ALA A 53 -8.32 17.97 9.16
CA ALA A 53 -9.12 17.02 9.92
C ALA A 53 -9.32 15.66 9.19
N GLY A 54 -8.91 15.55 7.92
CA GLY A 54 -8.98 14.31 7.15
C GLY A 54 -10.27 14.09 6.36
N ASP A 55 -11.05 15.13 6.13
CA ASP A 55 -12.27 15.08 5.32
C ASP A 55 -12.04 15.69 3.94
N LEU A 56 -11.57 14.87 3.00
CA LEU A 56 -11.30 15.30 1.62
C LEU A 56 -12.59 15.69 0.87
N ASP A 57 -13.69 14.98 1.10
CA ASP A 57 -14.96 15.27 0.43
C ASP A 57 -15.47 16.66 0.81
N ARG A 58 -15.40 17.01 2.08
CA ARG A 58 -15.73 18.37 2.57
C ARG A 58 -14.75 19.43 2.09
N THR A 59 -13.48 19.06 1.97
CA THR A 59 -12.47 19.99 1.40
C THR A 59 -12.82 20.38 -0.04
N ILE A 60 -13.14 19.39 -0.87
CA ILE A 60 -13.51 19.60 -2.27
C ILE A 60 -14.83 20.39 -2.36
N ASP A 61 -15.87 19.99 -1.61
CA ASP A 61 -17.16 20.70 -1.55
C ASP A 61 -16.97 22.20 -1.20
N ALA A 62 -16.17 22.48 -0.17
CA ALA A 62 -15.92 23.86 0.24
C ALA A 62 -15.22 24.68 -0.85
N TRP A 63 -14.26 24.12 -1.57
CA TRP A 63 -13.61 24.79 -2.70
C TRP A 63 -14.55 24.96 -3.90
N GLU A 64 -15.41 24.00 -4.21
CA GLU A 64 -16.43 24.09 -5.27
C GLU A 64 -17.46 25.19 -4.95
N ARG A 65 -17.88 25.31 -3.71
CA ARG A 65 -18.76 26.38 -3.23
C ARG A 65 -18.06 27.74 -3.30
N ALA A 66 -16.79 27.84 -2.87
CA ALA A 66 -16.01 29.06 -2.98
C ALA A 66 -15.88 29.51 -4.45
N HIS A 67 -15.63 28.58 -5.38
CA HIS A 67 -15.63 28.83 -6.81
C HIS A 67 -16.96 29.42 -7.28
N THR A 68 -18.06 28.79 -6.89
CA THR A 68 -19.42 29.18 -7.30
C THR A 68 -19.77 30.59 -6.78
N GLU A 69 -19.42 30.91 -5.54
CA GLU A 69 -19.70 32.18 -4.90
C GLU A 69 -18.88 33.31 -5.53
N SER A 70 -17.58 33.05 -5.80
CA SER A 70 -16.72 34.01 -6.51
C SER A 70 -17.21 34.29 -7.93
N LEU A 71 -17.77 33.30 -8.65
CA LEU A 71 -18.42 33.55 -9.94
C LEU A 71 -19.65 34.42 -9.84
N ARG A 72 -20.48 34.22 -8.80
CA ARG A 72 -21.67 35.06 -8.59
C ARG A 72 -21.34 36.52 -8.28
N SER A 73 -20.24 36.72 -7.57
CA SER A 73 -19.75 38.08 -7.28
C SER A 73 -18.97 38.73 -8.43
N GLY A 74 -18.68 38.03 -9.51
CA GLY A 74 -17.88 38.49 -10.65
C GLY A 74 -16.36 38.47 -10.40
N ASP A 75 -15.89 37.89 -9.30
CA ASP A 75 -14.48 37.74 -8.98
C ASP A 75 -13.89 36.49 -9.68
N HIS A 76 -13.48 36.73 -10.94
CA HIS A 76 -12.96 35.64 -11.78
C HIS A 76 -11.62 35.10 -11.28
N VAL A 77 -10.77 35.92 -10.67
CA VAL A 77 -9.45 35.50 -10.16
C VAL A 77 -9.63 34.59 -8.96
N SER A 78 -10.47 34.95 -7.98
CA SER A 78 -10.77 34.07 -6.83
C SER A 78 -11.49 32.79 -7.27
N ALA A 79 -12.41 32.86 -8.24
CA ALA A 79 -13.05 31.70 -8.82
C ALA A 79 -12.04 30.77 -9.48
N ALA A 80 -11.07 31.29 -10.22
CA ALA A 80 -9.98 30.50 -10.81
C ALA A 80 -9.08 29.88 -9.72
N GLY A 81 -8.79 30.63 -8.65
CA GLY A 81 -8.03 30.15 -7.51
C GLY A 81 -8.69 28.94 -6.83
N ALA A 82 -9.99 29.02 -6.58
CA ALA A 82 -10.76 27.90 -6.03
C ALA A 82 -10.77 26.69 -6.99
N ALA A 83 -10.94 26.91 -8.29
CA ALA A 83 -10.87 25.84 -9.30
C ALA A 83 -9.49 25.15 -9.34
N VAL A 84 -8.41 25.91 -9.20
CA VAL A 84 -7.03 25.40 -9.08
C VAL A 84 -6.88 24.54 -7.82
N ARG A 85 -7.46 24.94 -6.69
CA ARG A 85 -7.42 24.16 -5.43
C ARG A 85 -8.20 22.84 -5.55
N VAL A 86 -9.38 22.84 -6.18
CA VAL A 86 -10.10 21.59 -6.49
C VAL A 86 -9.23 20.69 -7.37
N ALA A 87 -8.65 21.23 -8.46
CA ALA A 87 -7.77 20.47 -9.34
C ALA A 87 -6.56 19.89 -8.59
N MET A 88 -5.99 20.63 -7.63
CA MET A 88 -4.85 20.19 -6.81
C MET A 88 -5.21 18.96 -5.97
N HIS A 89 -6.32 19.00 -5.23
CA HIS A 89 -6.77 17.87 -4.43
C HIS A 89 -7.16 16.66 -5.30
N LEU A 90 -7.83 16.88 -6.42
CA LEU A 90 -8.15 15.80 -7.35
C LEU A 90 -6.90 15.18 -7.96
N LEU A 91 -5.85 15.94 -8.22
CA LEU A 91 -4.60 15.46 -8.80
C LEU A 91 -3.78 14.66 -7.78
N PHE A 92 -3.43 15.29 -6.65
CA PHE A 92 -2.52 14.71 -5.68
C PHE A 92 -3.17 13.68 -4.74
N ASP A 93 -4.46 13.87 -4.40
CA ASP A 93 -5.13 13.00 -3.43
C ASP A 93 -5.92 11.86 -4.11
N THR A 94 -6.40 12.02 -5.36
CA THR A 94 -7.24 11.02 -6.02
C THR A 94 -6.73 10.52 -7.37
N ALA A 95 -5.84 11.27 -8.03
CA ALA A 95 -5.36 11.05 -9.41
C ALA A 95 -6.50 10.88 -10.46
N LEU A 96 -7.64 11.55 -10.25
CA LEU A 96 -8.76 11.56 -11.18
C LEU A 96 -8.50 12.54 -12.33
N MET A 97 -7.74 12.11 -13.34
CA MET A 97 -7.19 12.97 -14.39
C MET A 97 -8.24 13.69 -15.24
N ALA A 98 -9.39 13.07 -15.52
CA ALA A 98 -10.43 13.73 -16.33
C ALA A 98 -11.07 14.95 -15.63
N PRO A 99 -11.53 14.88 -14.37
CA PRO A 99 -11.94 16.05 -13.60
C PRO A 99 -10.84 17.10 -13.44
N VAL A 100 -9.58 16.68 -13.20
CA VAL A 100 -8.43 17.60 -13.12
C VAL A 100 -8.34 18.47 -14.37
N ARG A 101 -8.34 17.84 -15.56
CA ARG A 101 -8.31 18.55 -16.85
C ARG A 101 -9.47 19.53 -17.00
N GLY A 102 -10.66 19.12 -16.56
CA GLY A 102 -11.86 19.97 -16.58
C GLY A 102 -11.68 21.24 -15.75
N TRP A 103 -11.22 21.10 -14.50
CA TRP A 103 -10.99 22.21 -13.59
C TRP A 103 -9.84 23.12 -14.05
N LEU A 104 -8.73 22.57 -14.53
CA LEU A 104 -7.62 23.36 -15.10
C LEU A 104 -8.07 24.18 -16.32
N LYS A 105 -8.87 23.58 -17.22
CA LYS A 105 -9.42 24.29 -18.37
C LYS A 105 -10.38 25.42 -17.96
N ARG A 106 -11.17 25.20 -16.91
CA ARG A 106 -12.07 26.20 -16.35
C ARG A 106 -11.30 27.36 -15.73
N ALA A 107 -10.29 27.06 -14.89
CA ALA A 107 -9.42 28.08 -14.32
C ALA A 107 -8.71 28.91 -15.39
N GLN A 108 -8.17 28.24 -16.42
CA GLN A 108 -7.52 28.94 -17.55
C GLN A 108 -8.44 29.96 -18.21
N ARG A 109 -9.67 29.59 -18.53
CA ARG A 109 -10.64 30.50 -19.17
C ARG A 109 -10.99 31.68 -18.29
N LEU A 110 -11.05 31.51 -16.97
CA LEU A 110 -11.35 32.58 -16.03
C LEU A 110 -10.20 33.58 -15.89
N LEU A 111 -8.98 33.16 -16.17
CA LEU A 111 -7.78 33.99 -16.10
C LEU A 111 -7.45 34.69 -17.44
N GLU A 112 -8.16 34.36 -18.54
CA GLU A 112 -7.95 35.00 -19.84
C GLU A 112 -8.18 36.52 -19.76
N GLY A 113 -7.17 37.29 -20.17
CA GLY A 113 -7.20 38.75 -20.14
C GLY A 113 -6.92 39.39 -18.79
N HIS A 114 -6.68 38.64 -17.74
CA HIS A 114 -6.22 39.13 -16.44
C HIS A 114 -4.69 39.25 -16.40
N ASN A 115 -4.18 40.20 -15.62
CA ASN A 115 -2.75 40.31 -15.32
C ASN A 115 -2.27 39.09 -14.54
N GLU A 116 -0.98 38.81 -14.63
CA GLU A 116 -0.38 37.71 -13.85
C GLU A 116 -0.60 37.85 -12.34
N THR A 117 -0.97 36.76 -11.72
CA THR A 117 -1.26 36.64 -10.29
C THR A 117 -0.68 35.33 -9.76
N PRO A 118 -0.61 35.10 -8.43
CA PRO A 118 -0.25 33.77 -7.87
C PRO A 118 -1.04 32.62 -8.46
N VAL A 119 -2.31 32.80 -8.83
CA VAL A 119 -3.17 31.76 -9.41
C VAL A 119 -2.63 31.27 -10.76
N HIS A 120 -2.01 32.14 -11.55
CA HIS A 120 -1.38 31.77 -12.83
C HIS A 120 -0.20 30.82 -12.59
N ALA A 121 0.63 31.06 -11.55
CA ALA A 121 1.73 30.18 -11.19
C ALA A 121 1.21 28.78 -10.80
N TRP A 122 0.24 28.72 -9.90
CA TRP A 122 -0.35 27.44 -9.47
C TRP A 122 -1.07 26.69 -10.61
N LEU A 123 -1.75 27.39 -11.50
CA LEU A 123 -2.33 26.80 -12.71
C LEU A 123 -1.24 26.15 -13.58
N ALA A 124 -0.11 26.81 -13.75
CA ALA A 124 1.02 26.27 -14.54
C ALA A 124 1.69 25.09 -13.81
N VAL A 125 1.86 25.13 -12.48
CA VAL A 125 2.32 24.01 -11.66
C VAL A 125 1.46 22.78 -11.92
N LEU A 126 0.15 22.89 -11.75
CA LEU A 126 -0.75 21.72 -11.89
C LEU A 126 -0.82 21.22 -13.33
N LYS A 127 -0.70 22.08 -14.35
CA LYS A 127 -0.55 21.66 -15.73
C LYS A 127 0.74 20.87 -15.95
N SER A 128 1.83 21.28 -15.34
CA SER A 128 3.09 20.53 -15.39
C SER A 128 2.94 19.13 -14.82
N TYR A 129 2.38 19.00 -13.62
CA TYR A 129 2.14 17.68 -13.00
C TYR A 129 1.14 16.84 -13.78
N GLU A 130 0.06 17.42 -14.30
CA GLU A 130 -0.91 16.69 -15.14
C GLU A 130 -0.23 16.08 -16.38
N ARG A 131 0.66 16.83 -17.02
CA ARG A 131 1.40 16.39 -18.19
C ARG A 131 2.51 15.40 -17.85
N LEU A 132 3.24 15.65 -16.77
CA LEU A 132 4.24 14.74 -16.22
C LEU A 132 3.63 13.35 -15.98
N LEU A 133 2.52 13.29 -15.26
CA LEU A 133 1.83 12.03 -14.95
C LEU A 133 1.15 11.38 -16.16
N SER A 134 0.95 12.14 -17.24
CA SER A 134 0.47 11.63 -18.53
C SER A 134 1.61 11.18 -19.47
N GLY A 135 2.89 11.36 -19.07
CA GLY A 135 4.06 11.01 -19.88
C GLY A 135 4.44 12.02 -20.96
N ASP A 136 3.89 13.23 -20.94
CA ASP A 136 4.21 14.33 -21.86
C ASP A 136 5.24 15.25 -21.19
N PHE A 137 6.52 14.80 -21.20
CA PHE A 137 7.60 15.46 -20.46
C PHE A 137 7.98 16.81 -21.04
N GLU A 138 7.91 16.98 -22.37
CA GLU A 138 8.23 18.24 -23.03
C GLU A 138 7.28 19.35 -22.59
N TYR A 139 5.96 19.09 -22.62
CA TYR A 139 4.96 20.07 -22.19
C TYR A 139 5.00 20.27 -20.65
N ALA A 140 5.28 19.22 -19.90
CA ALA A 140 5.45 19.32 -18.45
C ALA A 140 6.60 20.26 -18.09
N LEU A 141 7.76 20.10 -18.74
CA LEU A 141 8.96 20.94 -18.58
C LEU A 141 8.67 22.41 -18.95
N GLN A 142 8.04 22.65 -20.09
CA GLN A 142 7.65 24.00 -20.51
C GLN A 142 6.72 24.67 -19.48
N SER A 143 5.72 23.94 -18.99
CA SER A 143 4.77 24.44 -17.99
C SER A 143 5.45 24.70 -16.64
N ALA A 144 6.39 23.84 -16.22
CA ALA A 144 7.15 24.03 -14.99
C ALA A 144 8.02 25.30 -15.05
N ARG A 145 8.75 25.51 -16.13
CA ARG A 145 9.56 26.72 -16.33
C ARG A 145 8.74 28.00 -16.33
N HIS A 146 7.59 27.96 -16.98
CA HIS A 146 6.64 29.09 -16.92
C HIS A 146 6.11 29.32 -15.48
N ALA A 147 5.80 28.23 -14.75
CA ALA A 147 5.38 28.35 -13.36
C ALA A 147 6.46 28.94 -12.45
N ILE A 148 7.74 28.62 -12.68
CA ILE A 148 8.88 29.18 -11.96
C ILE A 148 8.99 30.68 -12.26
N GLU A 149 8.92 31.11 -13.54
CA GLU A 149 9.00 32.52 -13.91
C GLU A 149 7.92 33.38 -13.25
N VAL A 150 6.67 32.90 -13.26
CA VAL A 150 5.56 33.62 -12.63
C VAL A 150 5.65 33.52 -11.11
N GLY A 151 6.02 32.35 -10.58
CA GLY A 151 6.11 32.08 -9.15
C GLY A 151 7.17 32.91 -8.45
N VAL A 152 8.37 33.04 -9.03
CA VAL A 152 9.44 33.91 -8.48
C VAL A 152 8.95 35.38 -8.27
N ARG A 153 8.04 35.85 -9.12
CA ARG A 153 7.51 37.20 -9.01
C ARG A 153 6.31 37.33 -8.06
N HIS A 154 5.48 36.28 -7.94
CA HIS A 154 4.17 36.37 -7.32
C HIS A 154 3.91 35.40 -6.19
N ASP A 155 4.55 34.20 -6.21
CA ASP A 155 4.34 33.15 -5.24
C ASP A 155 5.57 32.21 -5.17
N PRO A 156 6.54 32.44 -4.29
CA PRO A 156 7.75 31.62 -4.16
C PRO A 156 7.47 30.15 -3.89
N ALA A 157 6.35 29.83 -3.21
CA ALA A 157 5.96 28.46 -2.92
C ALA A 157 5.57 27.72 -4.21
N ALA A 158 4.83 28.36 -5.11
CA ALA A 158 4.53 27.82 -6.43
C ALA A 158 5.82 27.58 -7.23
N ALA A 159 6.80 28.51 -7.17
CA ALA A 159 8.09 28.33 -7.82
C ALA A 159 8.86 27.12 -7.27
N ALA A 160 8.85 26.88 -5.94
CA ALA A 160 9.51 25.73 -5.33
C ALA A 160 8.90 24.41 -5.79
N VAL A 161 7.57 24.29 -5.79
CA VAL A 161 6.86 23.08 -6.28
C VAL A 161 7.09 22.89 -7.78
N ALA A 162 7.14 23.98 -8.56
CA ALA A 162 7.43 23.93 -10.00
C ALA A 162 8.86 23.42 -10.29
N ARG A 163 9.87 23.78 -9.46
CA ARG A 163 11.24 23.24 -9.60
C ARG A 163 11.27 21.73 -9.40
N VAL A 164 10.48 21.18 -8.48
CA VAL A 164 10.36 19.74 -8.34
C VAL A 164 9.75 19.09 -9.60
N ALA A 165 8.71 19.71 -10.17
CA ALA A 165 8.09 19.24 -11.41
C ALA A 165 9.08 19.31 -12.60
N GLU A 166 9.87 20.40 -12.71
CA GLU A 166 10.94 20.52 -13.71
C GLU A 166 11.99 19.43 -13.53
N ALA A 167 12.49 19.27 -12.31
CA ALA A 167 13.49 18.26 -11.97
C ALA A 167 13.04 16.84 -12.33
N ARG A 168 11.80 16.48 -11.97
CA ARG A 168 11.23 15.19 -12.30
C ARG A 168 11.06 14.97 -13.80
N SER A 169 10.64 16.01 -14.52
CA SER A 169 10.51 15.95 -15.98
C SER A 169 11.87 15.70 -16.64
N LEU A 170 12.91 16.41 -16.20
CA LEU A 170 14.30 16.21 -16.68
C LEU A 170 14.81 14.80 -16.37
N ILE A 171 14.61 14.31 -15.14
CA ILE A 171 15.04 12.95 -14.77
C ILE A 171 14.35 11.90 -15.65
N LEU A 172 13.05 12.02 -15.87
CA LEU A 172 12.29 11.04 -16.68
C LEU A 172 12.62 11.12 -18.18
N ASP A 173 13.12 12.28 -18.63
CA ASP A 173 13.65 12.50 -19.99
C ASP A 173 15.15 12.09 -20.13
N GLY A 174 15.76 11.54 -19.06
CA GLY A 174 17.15 11.07 -19.06
C GLY A 174 18.20 12.09 -18.64
N HIS A 175 17.82 13.33 -18.31
CA HIS A 175 18.71 14.39 -17.83
C HIS A 175 18.89 14.32 -16.30
N VAL A 176 19.37 13.16 -15.81
CA VAL A 176 19.37 12.81 -14.38
C VAL A 176 20.16 13.80 -13.53
N SER A 177 21.41 14.11 -13.94
CA SER A 177 22.29 14.99 -13.16
C SER A 177 21.74 16.40 -13.02
N GLU A 178 21.14 16.96 -14.09
CA GLU A 178 20.51 18.30 -14.07
C GLU A 178 19.28 18.30 -13.16
N GLY A 179 18.42 17.28 -13.27
CA GLY A 179 17.25 17.15 -12.43
C GLY A 179 17.58 16.97 -10.94
N LEU A 180 18.63 16.22 -10.59
CA LEU A 180 19.09 16.07 -9.22
C LEU A 180 19.52 17.40 -8.59
N LEU A 181 20.22 18.26 -9.33
CA LEU A 181 20.60 19.59 -8.84
C LEU A 181 19.36 20.43 -8.46
N LEU A 182 18.34 20.43 -9.30
CA LEU A 182 17.08 21.15 -9.02
C LEU A 182 16.31 20.54 -7.83
N LEU A 183 16.33 19.22 -7.68
CA LEU A 183 15.74 18.57 -6.50
C LEU A 183 16.43 19.01 -5.21
N HIS A 184 17.75 19.08 -5.20
CA HIS A 184 18.49 19.54 -4.02
C HIS A 184 18.18 21.02 -3.70
N GLU A 185 18.05 21.89 -4.71
CA GLU A 185 17.66 23.29 -4.50
C GLU A 185 16.25 23.40 -3.87
N ALA A 186 15.28 22.63 -4.39
CA ALA A 186 13.94 22.59 -3.82
C ALA A 186 13.93 22.04 -2.37
N GLY A 187 14.75 21.04 -2.09
CA GLY A 187 14.94 20.48 -0.75
C GLY A 187 15.51 21.50 0.23
N VAL A 188 16.46 22.35 -0.20
CA VAL A 188 17.02 23.43 0.65
C VAL A 188 15.92 24.46 1.00
N ALA A 189 15.11 24.91 0.03
CA ALA A 189 13.99 25.82 0.29
C ALA A 189 12.99 25.23 1.31
N THR A 190 12.80 23.93 1.28
CA THR A 190 11.96 23.19 2.21
C THR A 190 12.57 23.16 3.63
N ALA A 191 13.85 22.83 3.72
CA ALA A 191 14.56 22.72 4.99
C ALA A 191 14.79 24.07 5.68
N SER A 192 14.88 25.18 4.92
CA SER A 192 15.04 26.54 5.44
C SER A 192 13.74 27.16 5.99
N GLY A 193 12.59 26.48 5.82
CA GLY A 193 11.31 26.95 6.33
C GLY A 193 10.68 28.08 5.49
N GLU A 194 11.03 28.17 4.22
CA GLU A 194 10.47 29.16 3.29
C GLU A 194 9.03 28.82 2.87
N LEU A 195 8.59 27.57 3.08
CA LEU A 195 7.29 27.08 2.69
C LEU A 195 6.36 26.90 3.89
N ASP A 196 5.06 27.03 3.68
CA ASP A 196 4.08 26.63 4.70
C ASP A 196 4.13 25.10 4.97
N PRO A 197 3.60 24.62 6.11
CA PRO A 197 3.72 23.21 6.49
C PRO A 197 3.15 22.22 5.49
N LEU A 198 2.04 22.55 4.80
CA LEU A 198 1.43 21.66 3.81
C LEU A 198 2.34 21.50 2.59
N LEU A 199 2.80 22.63 2.04
CA LEU A 199 3.69 22.62 0.87
C LEU A 199 5.06 22.06 1.18
N THR A 200 5.59 22.29 2.40
CA THR A 200 6.81 21.63 2.90
C THR A 200 6.67 20.10 2.81
N GLY A 201 5.55 19.57 3.30
CA GLY A 201 5.29 18.14 3.24
C GLY A 201 5.13 17.60 1.81
N VAL A 202 4.45 18.34 0.94
CA VAL A 202 4.30 17.99 -0.48
C VAL A 202 5.69 17.93 -1.15
N VAL A 203 6.53 18.95 -0.98
CA VAL A 203 7.86 18.97 -1.60
C VAL A 203 8.74 17.85 -1.10
N TYR A 204 8.74 17.53 0.20
CA TYR A 204 9.48 16.36 0.71
C TYR A 204 9.00 15.05 0.09
N CYS A 205 7.70 14.83 0.01
CA CYS A 205 7.16 13.60 -0.59
C CYS A 205 7.52 13.48 -2.08
N GLU A 206 7.41 14.58 -2.83
CA GLU A 206 7.75 14.61 -4.26
C GLU A 206 9.25 14.37 -4.50
N LEU A 207 10.09 14.91 -3.64
CA LEU A 207 11.55 14.74 -3.68
C LEU A 207 11.91 13.27 -3.39
N ASP A 208 11.35 12.69 -2.33
CA ASP A 208 11.57 11.29 -2.01
C ASP A 208 11.01 10.35 -3.10
N CYS A 209 9.84 10.65 -3.68
CA CYS A 209 9.29 9.93 -4.83
C CYS A 209 10.25 9.92 -6.02
N ALA A 210 10.84 11.08 -6.34
CA ALA A 210 11.79 11.19 -7.45
C ALA A 210 13.06 10.37 -7.19
N LEU A 211 13.68 10.52 -6.01
CA LEU A 211 14.91 9.84 -5.63
C LEU A 211 14.72 8.33 -5.53
N GLN A 212 13.65 7.87 -4.90
CA GLN A 212 13.32 6.44 -4.82
C GLN A 212 12.93 5.87 -6.19
N GLY A 213 12.31 6.68 -7.05
CA GLY A 213 11.96 6.29 -8.41
C GLY A 213 13.16 5.90 -9.26
N ILE A 214 14.28 6.60 -9.12
CA ILE A 214 15.56 6.30 -9.79
C ILE A 214 16.50 5.46 -8.91
N ALA A 215 16.01 4.97 -7.78
CA ALA A 215 16.75 4.16 -6.81
C ALA A 215 18.02 4.86 -6.24
N GLN A 216 18.02 6.18 -6.10
CA GLN A 216 19.06 6.96 -5.41
C GLN A 216 18.80 6.93 -3.88
N TYR A 217 18.91 5.74 -3.30
CA TYR A 217 18.47 5.48 -1.92
C TYR A 217 19.28 6.22 -0.85
N ASP A 218 20.56 6.49 -1.09
CA ASP A 218 21.39 7.25 -0.13
C ASP A 218 20.89 8.68 -0.01
N LEU A 219 20.60 9.33 -1.15
CA LEU A 219 20.03 10.68 -1.17
C LEU A 219 18.60 10.71 -0.62
N ALA A 220 17.79 9.70 -0.94
CA ALA A 220 16.44 9.57 -0.39
C ALA A 220 16.48 9.41 1.15
N GLU A 221 17.44 8.66 1.69
CA GLU A 221 17.62 8.51 3.13
C GLU A 221 17.97 9.83 3.83
N GLU A 222 18.87 10.63 3.25
CA GLU A 222 19.23 11.94 3.76
C GLU A 222 18.01 12.88 3.87
N TRP A 223 17.20 12.93 2.81
CA TRP A 223 15.99 13.75 2.80
C TRP A 223 14.89 13.19 3.68
N THR A 224 14.73 11.88 3.73
CA THR A 224 13.80 11.21 4.67
C THR A 224 14.14 11.54 6.12
N VAL A 225 15.41 11.60 6.51
CA VAL A 225 15.85 12.02 7.85
C VAL A 225 15.51 13.50 8.11
N SER A 226 15.66 14.37 7.12
CA SER A 226 15.27 15.79 7.22
C SER A 226 13.75 15.94 7.37
N MET A 227 12.99 15.21 6.57
CA MET A 227 11.53 15.15 6.62
C MET A 227 11.02 14.65 7.99
N GLU A 228 11.63 13.60 8.56
CA GLU A 228 11.26 13.09 9.87
C GLU A 228 11.48 14.12 10.99
N ARG A 229 12.57 14.87 10.95
CA ARG A 229 12.81 15.97 11.92
C ARG A 229 11.74 17.06 11.81
N TRP A 230 11.38 17.45 10.59
CA TRP A 230 10.33 18.42 10.35
C TRP A 230 8.96 17.90 10.82
N ARG A 231 8.62 16.65 10.52
CA ARG A 231 7.32 16.03 10.84
C ARG A 231 6.96 16.06 12.32
N HIS A 232 7.94 15.89 13.22
CA HIS A 232 7.71 15.81 14.66
C HIS A 232 7.07 17.06 15.31
N GLY A 233 6.92 18.15 14.58
CA GLY A 233 6.27 19.37 15.07
C GLY A 233 5.00 19.75 14.32
N GLN A 234 4.54 18.94 13.36
CA GLN A 234 3.47 19.30 12.45
C GLN A 234 2.22 18.40 12.61
N PRO A 235 1.02 18.97 12.63
CA PRO A 235 -0.22 18.19 12.86
C PRO A 235 -0.91 17.69 11.56
N ILE A 236 -0.21 17.57 10.42
CA ILE A 236 -0.83 17.25 9.12
C ILE A 236 -0.76 15.75 8.81
N GLY A 237 -1.84 15.01 9.10
CA GLY A 237 -1.88 13.55 9.02
C GLY A 237 -1.73 12.94 7.62
N SER A 238 -2.28 13.55 6.55
CA SER A 238 -2.17 13.01 5.19
C SER A 238 -0.74 12.96 4.67
N VAL A 239 0.04 14.01 4.94
CA VAL A 239 1.46 14.08 4.61
C VAL A 239 2.26 13.06 5.42
N HIS A 240 1.91 12.87 6.70
CA HIS A 240 2.62 11.95 7.58
C HIS A 240 2.54 10.49 7.10
N GLY A 241 1.40 10.05 6.57
CA GLY A 241 1.24 8.70 6.04
C GLY A 241 2.18 8.44 4.85
N ARG A 242 2.32 9.40 3.92
CA ARG A 242 3.27 9.33 2.79
C ARG A 242 4.71 9.30 3.28
N CYS A 243 5.08 10.19 4.19
CA CYS A 243 6.42 10.22 4.79
C CYS A 243 6.81 8.87 5.41
N ARG A 244 5.85 8.21 6.08
CA ARG A 244 6.10 6.88 6.67
C ARG A 244 6.39 5.82 5.63
N ILE A 245 5.74 5.86 4.47
CA ILE A 245 5.98 4.87 3.41
C ILE A 245 7.35 5.06 2.78
N HIS A 246 7.77 6.29 2.52
CA HIS A 246 9.12 6.57 2.05
C HIS A 246 10.16 6.02 3.02
N ARG A 247 9.97 6.27 4.31
CA ARG A 247 10.83 5.72 5.36
C ARG A 247 10.78 4.19 5.42
N ALA A 248 9.59 3.58 5.33
CA ALA A 248 9.44 2.12 5.36
C ALA A 248 10.23 1.45 4.22
N GLU A 249 10.24 2.04 3.03
CA GLU A 249 11.02 1.52 1.90
C GLU A 249 12.52 1.54 2.18
N ILE A 250 13.05 2.64 2.71
CA ILE A 250 14.46 2.75 3.10
C ILE A 250 14.80 1.74 4.21
N LEU A 251 14.00 1.66 5.26
CA LEU A 251 14.19 0.71 6.36
C LEU A 251 14.16 -0.75 5.87
N ARG A 252 13.26 -1.08 4.94
CA ARG A 252 13.23 -2.43 4.33
C ARG A 252 14.53 -2.71 3.57
N LEU A 253 15.00 -1.76 2.79
CA LEU A 253 16.26 -1.91 2.04
C LEU A 253 17.45 -2.10 2.98
N ARG A 254 17.51 -1.33 4.08
CA ARG A 254 18.56 -1.42 5.12
C ARG A 254 18.45 -2.66 6.02
N GLY A 255 17.39 -3.45 5.87
CA GLY A 255 17.17 -4.69 6.63
C GLY A 255 16.45 -4.51 7.97
N SER A 256 16.00 -3.32 8.32
CA SER A 256 15.21 -3.04 9.52
C SER A 256 13.73 -3.39 9.31
N TRP A 257 13.45 -4.66 9.00
CA TRP A 257 12.13 -5.09 8.54
C TRP A 257 11.00 -4.97 9.56
N ASN A 258 11.31 -5.05 10.86
CA ASN A 258 10.32 -4.83 11.92
C ASN A 258 9.84 -3.39 11.91
N GLU A 259 10.79 -2.45 11.96
CA GLU A 259 10.49 -1.03 11.93
C GLU A 259 9.83 -0.62 10.60
N ALA A 260 10.28 -1.17 9.48
CA ALA A 260 9.65 -0.94 8.17
C ALA A 260 8.16 -1.36 8.16
N ALA A 261 7.85 -2.53 8.75
CA ALA A 261 6.48 -3.01 8.86
C ALA A 261 5.62 -2.12 9.79
N GLU A 262 6.18 -1.66 10.90
CA GLU A 262 5.52 -0.73 11.82
C GLU A 262 5.21 0.61 11.12
N GLN A 263 6.16 1.18 10.36
CA GLN A 263 5.93 2.40 9.59
C GLN A 263 4.85 2.20 8.51
N ALA A 264 4.87 1.07 7.79
CA ALA A 264 3.87 0.76 6.78
C ALA A 264 2.47 0.57 7.39
N LEU A 265 2.35 -0.09 8.54
CA LEU A 265 1.08 -0.24 9.26
C LEU A 265 0.54 1.11 9.77
N ALA A 266 1.42 1.94 10.35
CA ALA A 266 1.05 3.28 10.80
C ALA A 266 0.60 4.15 9.61
N ALA A 267 1.26 4.03 8.45
CA ALA A 267 0.83 4.70 7.22
C ALA A 267 -0.57 4.27 6.76
N CYS A 268 -0.91 2.97 6.87
CA CYS A 268 -2.27 2.50 6.59
C CYS A 268 -3.32 3.24 7.44
N GLU A 269 -3.05 3.45 8.73
CA GLU A 269 -3.99 4.14 9.61
C GLU A 269 -4.06 5.65 9.31
N GLU A 270 -2.93 6.29 9.06
CA GLU A 270 -2.87 7.73 8.76
C GLU A 270 -3.43 8.08 7.38
N LEU A 271 -3.27 7.23 6.35
CA LEU A 271 -3.79 7.47 5.00
C LEU A 271 -5.27 7.11 4.84
N ARG A 272 -5.83 6.27 5.70
CA ARG A 272 -7.21 5.79 5.61
C ARG A 272 -8.27 6.89 5.50
N PRO A 273 -8.20 8.02 6.24
CA PRO A 273 -9.17 9.11 6.15
C PRO A 273 -9.09 9.91 4.84
N TYR A 274 -7.91 9.98 4.22
CA TYR A 274 -7.63 10.93 3.13
C TYR A 274 -7.64 10.29 1.73
N LEU A 275 -7.06 9.09 1.58
CA LEU A 275 -6.59 8.61 0.29
C LEU A 275 -6.96 7.16 0.05
N ARG A 276 -8.12 6.92 -0.55
CA ARG A 276 -8.57 5.55 -0.86
C ARG A 276 -7.57 4.80 -1.76
N ARG A 277 -6.99 5.48 -2.73
CA ARG A 277 -6.08 4.86 -3.70
C ARG A 277 -4.66 4.66 -3.14
N GLU A 278 -4.08 5.66 -2.51
CA GLU A 278 -2.73 5.58 -1.96
C GLU A 278 -2.62 4.61 -0.78
N PHE A 279 -3.74 4.20 -0.22
CA PHE A 279 -3.80 3.11 0.75
C PHE A 279 -3.23 1.78 0.22
N GLY A 280 -3.21 1.58 -1.09
CA GLY A 280 -2.55 0.44 -1.72
C GLY A 280 -1.02 0.44 -1.56
N TRP A 281 -0.39 1.60 -1.47
CA TRP A 281 1.07 1.72 -1.39
C TRP A 281 1.68 1.09 -0.12
N PRO A 282 1.23 1.43 1.12
CA PRO A 282 1.71 0.74 2.32
C PRO A 282 1.43 -0.76 2.31
N LEU A 283 0.33 -1.21 1.70
CA LEU A 283 0.03 -2.63 1.55
C LEU A 283 1.04 -3.33 0.64
N MET A 284 1.48 -2.68 -0.45
CA MET A 284 2.56 -3.20 -1.29
C MET A 284 3.87 -3.37 -0.52
N GLU A 285 4.21 -2.41 0.33
CA GLU A 285 5.44 -2.47 1.13
C GLU A 285 5.36 -3.58 2.19
N LEU A 286 4.21 -3.73 2.86
CA LEU A 286 3.95 -4.86 3.75
C LEU A 286 4.06 -6.20 3.02
N GLY A 287 3.51 -6.31 1.81
CA GLY A 287 3.63 -7.51 0.98
C GLY A 287 5.09 -7.87 0.68
N ARG A 288 5.93 -6.88 0.32
CA ARG A 288 7.37 -7.07 0.07
C ARG A 288 8.11 -7.54 1.32
N ILE A 289 7.84 -6.93 2.48
CA ILE A 289 8.45 -7.33 3.76
C ILE A 289 8.07 -8.76 4.12
N ARG A 290 6.78 -9.11 4.01
CA ARG A 290 6.27 -10.46 4.32
C ARG A 290 6.87 -11.52 3.40
N LEU A 291 6.97 -11.23 2.10
CA LEU A 291 7.59 -12.12 1.12
C LEU A 291 9.04 -12.44 1.48
N ARG A 292 9.83 -11.42 1.84
CA ARG A 292 11.23 -11.58 2.29
C ARG A 292 11.37 -12.37 3.59
N ARG A 293 10.37 -12.30 4.47
CA ARG A 293 10.32 -13.10 5.70
C ARG A 293 9.86 -14.54 5.47
N GLY A 294 9.39 -14.88 4.27
CA GLY A 294 8.82 -16.19 3.94
C GLY A 294 7.36 -16.35 4.36
N ASP A 295 6.69 -15.29 4.82
CA ASP A 295 5.24 -15.26 5.04
C ASP A 295 4.51 -15.11 3.69
N ILE A 296 4.48 -16.20 2.92
CA ILE A 296 3.90 -16.22 1.57
C ILE A 296 2.39 -15.91 1.58
N PRO A 297 1.57 -16.51 2.48
CA PRO A 297 0.15 -16.20 2.54
C PRO A 297 -0.13 -14.74 2.90
N GLY A 298 0.59 -14.20 3.89
CA GLY A 298 0.43 -12.80 4.28
C GLY A 298 0.92 -11.81 3.21
N ALA A 299 1.94 -12.17 2.43
CA ALA A 299 2.38 -11.37 1.29
C ALA A 299 1.32 -11.33 0.19
N GLU A 300 0.74 -12.49 -0.16
CA GLU A 300 -0.33 -12.59 -1.15
C GLU A 300 -1.56 -11.76 -0.76
N GLU A 301 -1.99 -11.87 0.50
CA GLU A 301 -3.10 -11.07 1.03
C GLU A 301 -2.83 -9.57 0.90
N ALA A 302 -1.63 -9.11 1.27
CA ALA A 302 -1.27 -7.70 1.20
C ALA A 302 -1.27 -7.18 -0.26
N PHE A 303 -0.71 -7.93 -1.20
CA PHE A 303 -0.71 -7.54 -2.62
C PHE A 303 -2.11 -7.57 -3.24
N ARG A 304 -2.96 -8.53 -2.88
CA ARG A 304 -4.37 -8.55 -3.34
C ARG A 304 -5.15 -7.36 -2.78
N SER A 305 -4.99 -7.07 -1.48
CA SER A 305 -5.64 -5.91 -0.87
C SER A 305 -5.18 -4.59 -1.51
N ALA A 306 -3.90 -4.47 -1.89
CA ALA A 306 -3.41 -3.32 -2.65
C ALA A 306 -4.09 -3.22 -4.02
N HIS A 307 -4.27 -4.34 -4.71
CA HIS A 307 -4.94 -4.38 -6.01
C HIS A 307 -6.43 -3.98 -5.90
N GLU A 308 -7.13 -4.43 -4.87
CA GLU A 308 -8.52 -4.02 -4.59
C GLU A 308 -8.67 -2.51 -4.38
N MET A 309 -7.61 -1.84 -3.91
CA MET A 309 -7.53 -0.38 -3.81
C MET A 309 -7.13 0.31 -5.14
N GLY A 310 -6.98 -0.46 -6.22
CA GLY A 310 -6.57 0.06 -7.53
C GLY A 310 -5.06 0.25 -7.69
N TRP A 311 -4.24 -0.34 -6.82
CA TRP A 311 -2.79 -0.31 -6.94
C TRP A 311 -2.27 -1.53 -7.72
N ASP A 312 -1.18 -1.35 -8.47
CA ASP A 312 -0.57 -2.44 -9.23
C ASP A 312 0.13 -3.43 -8.28
N PRO A 313 -0.31 -4.71 -8.19
CA PRO A 313 0.28 -5.69 -7.29
C PRO A 313 1.61 -6.26 -7.81
N GLN A 314 2.02 -5.90 -9.05
CA GLN A 314 3.21 -6.46 -9.67
C GLN A 314 4.48 -5.63 -9.37
N PRO A 315 5.64 -6.26 -9.33
CA PRO A 315 5.93 -7.70 -9.52
C PRO A 315 5.66 -8.58 -8.29
N GLY A 316 5.16 -8.00 -7.18
CA GLY A 316 5.03 -8.69 -5.89
C GLY A 316 4.22 -9.98 -5.97
N LEU A 317 3.06 -9.93 -6.64
CA LEU A 317 2.18 -11.10 -6.74
C LEU A 317 2.79 -12.19 -7.64
N ALA A 318 3.47 -11.83 -8.72
CA ALA A 318 4.18 -12.80 -9.56
C ALA A 318 5.32 -13.50 -8.78
N LEU A 319 6.06 -12.76 -7.95
CA LEU A 319 7.09 -13.34 -7.08
C LEU A 319 6.49 -14.25 -5.98
N VAL A 320 5.27 -13.97 -5.51
CA VAL A 320 4.53 -14.90 -4.64
C VAL A 320 4.21 -16.20 -5.36
N HIS A 321 3.75 -16.14 -6.61
CA HIS A 321 3.48 -17.33 -7.43
C HIS A 321 4.77 -18.13 -7.67
N LEU A 322 5.86 -17.45 -7.98
CA LEU A 322 7.18 -18.08 -8.11
C LEU A 322 7.59 -18.80 -6.81
N ALA A 323 7.42 -18.13 -5.66
CA ALA A 323 7.75 -18.72 -4.36
C ALA A 323 6.88 -19.94 -3.99
N LYS A 324 5.67 -20.04 -4.54
CA LYS A 324 4.78 -21.21 -4.43
C LYS A 324 5.15 -22.36 -5.39
N GLY A 325 6.00 -22.08 -6.39
CA GLY A 325 6.33 -23.03 -7.47
C GLY A 325 5.36 -22.95 -8.66
N ASP A 326 4.44 -21.99 -8.68
CA ASP A 326 3.48 -21.76 -9.78
C ASP A 326 4.13 -20.94 -10.91
N ILE A 327 5.20 -21.50 -11.51
CA ILE A 327 6.07 -20.79 -12.47
C ILE A 327 5.28 -20.26 -13.67
N ALA A 328 4.36 -21.03 -14.23
CA ALA A 328 3.55 -20.64 -15.37
C ALA A 328 2.70 -19.39 -15.04
N LEU A 329 2.02 -19.38 -13.89
CA LEU A 329 1.20 -18.28 -13.44
C LEU A 329 2.05 -17.02 -13.15
N ALA A 330 3.26 -17.20 -12.60
CA ALA A 330 4.21 -16.10 -12.38
C ALA A 330 4.62 -15.46 -13.71
N ALA A 331 4.96 -16.30 -14.73
CA ALA A 331 5.35 -15.83 -16.05
C ALA A 331 4.22 -15.10 -16.78
N ASP A 332 2.99 -15.62 -16.73
CA ASP A 332 1.81 -14.98 -17.31
C ASP A 332 1.52 -13.63 -16.64
N SER A 333 1.60 -13.56 -15.31
CA SER A 333 1.35 -12.34 -14.54
C SER A 333 2.34 -11.20 -14.86
N ILE A 334 3.64 -11.52 -15.02
CA ILE A 334 4.65 -10.51 -15.36
C ILE A 334 4.53 -10.08 -16.82
N ARG A 335 4.24 -11.01 -17.74
CA ARG A 335 4.01 -10.67 -19.14
C ARG A 335 2.82 -9.72 -19.28
N ASP A 336 1.70 -10.02 -18.65
CA ASP A 336 0.51 -9.17 -18.67
C ASP A 336 0.79 -7.77 -18.12
N ALA A 337 1.53 -7.65 -17.01
CA ALA A 337 1.91 -6.37 -16.43
C ALA A 337 2.80 -5.50 -17.34
N LEU A 338 3.66 -6.13 -18.15
CA LEU A 338 4.52 -5.43 -19.13
C LEU A 338 3.76 -5.04 -20.39
N GLU A 339 2.85 -5.91 -20.87
CA GLU A 339 2.05 -5.67 -22.07
C GLU A 339 0.87 -4.74 -21.83
N HIS A 340 0.24 -4.82 -20.67
CA HIS A 340 -0.96 -4.09 -20.27
C HIS A 340 -0.77 -3.34 -18.95
N PRO A 341 0.19 -2.42 -18.83
CA PRO A 341 0.42 -1.69 -17.58
C PRO A 341 -0.81 -0.89 -17.19
N LEU A 342 -1.14 -0.89 -15.91
CA LEU A 342 -2.23 -0.07 -15.39
C LEU A 342 -2.02 1.38 -15.78
N SER A 343 -3.05 2.01 -16.34
CA SER A 343 -3.03 3.41 -16.81
C SER A 343 -2.91 4.45 -15.69
N ILE A 344 -2.77 3.99 -14.45
CA ILE A 344 -2.70 4.82 -13.25
C ILE A 344 -1.23 4.98 -12.85
N PRO A 345 -0.74 6.21 -12.58
CA PRO A 345 0.61 6.43 -12.06
C PRO A 345 0.83 5.65 -10.76
N SER A 346 1.99 5.01 -10.63
CA SER A 346 2.43 4.34 -9.41
C SER A 346 3.68 5.03 -8.89
N LYS A 347 3.72 5.40 -7.60
CA LYS A 347 4.80 6.21 -7.02
C LYS A 347 5.11 7.47 -7.86
N GLU A 348 4.07 8.12 -8.35
CA GLU A 348 4.21 9.29 -9.21
C GLU A 348 4.98 9.03 -10.55
N LEU A 349 5.19 7.76 -10.92
CA LEU A 349 5.77 7.39 -12.22
C LEU A 349 4.65 7.17 -13.24
N PRO A 350 4.72 7.83 -14.42
CA PRO A 350 3.75 7.62 -15.48
C PRO A 350 3.71 6.17 -15.97
N PRO A 351 2.58 5.68 -16.48
CA PRO A 351 2.51 4.41 -17.19
C PRO A 351 3.52 4.37 -18.34
N HIS A 352 4.05 3.19 -18.64
CA HIS A 352 5.00 2.93 -19.74
C HIS A 352 6.38 3.58 -19.60
N THR A 353 6.73 4.21 -18.49
CA THR A 353 8.10 4.68 -18.28
C THR A 353 9.04 3.53 -17.99
N GLU A 354 10.28 3.63 -18.48
CA GLU A 354 11.33 2.62 -18.26
C GLU A 354 11.57 2.36 -16.77
N LEU A 355 11.59 3.42 -15.94
CA LEU A 355 11.75 3.29 -14.48
C LEU A 355 10.64 2.47 -13.83
N ARG A 356 9.39 2.59 -14.32
CA ARG A 356 8.28 1.78 -13.83
C ARG A 356 8.39 0.32 -14.24
N GLN A 357 8.98 0.05 -15.41
CA GLN A 357 9.19 -1.29 -15.93
C GLN A 357 10.41 -2.00 -15.32
N ALA A 358 11.40 -1.27 -14.80
CA ALA A 358 12.64 -1.84 -14.27
C ALA A 358 12.40 -2.99 -13.25
N PRO A 359 11.57 -2.87 -12.20
CA PRO A 359 11.31 -3.97 -11.28
C PRO A 359 10.53 -5.13 -11.91
N LEU A 360 9.77 -4.89 -12.98
CA LEU A 360 9.09 -5.94 -13.74
C LEU A 360 10.09 -6.74 -14.56
N PHE A 361 11.08 -6.09 -15.20
CA PHE A 361 12.15 -6.78 -15.94
C PHE A 361 13.05 -7.60 -15.01
N GLU A 362 13.35 -7.11 -13.80
CA GLU A 362 14.09 -7.88 -12.80
C GLU A 362 13.34 -9.18 -12.45
N ALA A 363 12.05 -9.08 -12.12
CA ALA A 363 11.23 -10.24 -11.82
C ALA A 363 11.04 -11.15 -13.03
N GLN A 364 10.88 -10.59 -14.25
CA GLN A 364 10.76 -11.37 -15.48
C GLN A 364 12.03 -12.19 -15.74
N ALA A 365 13.22 -11.61 -15.54
CA ALA A 365 14.49 -12.34 -15.70
C ALA A 365 14.58 -13.53 -14.72
N GLU A 366 14.21 -13.33 -13.46
CA GLU A 366 14.20 -14.39 -12.45
C GLU A 366 13.20 -15.50 -12.79
N ILE A 367 11.98 -15.13 -13.13
CA ILE A 367 10.90 -16.07 -13.48
C ILE A 367 11.23 -16.83 -14.77
N ALA A 368 11.80 -16.15 -15.78
CA ALA A 368 12.19 -16.77 -17.05
C ALA A 368 13.30 -17.80 -16.86
N VAL A 369 14.30 -17.52 -16.01
CA VAL A 369 15.32 -18.52 -15.63
C VAL A 369 14.66 -19.73 -14.97
N ALA A 370 13.74 -19.52 -14.04
CA ALA A 370 13.02 -20.60 -13.36
C ALA A 370 12.13 -21.42 -14.32
N ALA A 371 11.60 -20.78 -15.37
CA ALA A 371 10.82 -21.43 -16.43
C ALA A 371 11.70 -22.14 -17.50
N GLY A 372 13.02 -21.91 -17.50
CA GLY A 372 13.93 -22.41 -18.52
C GLY A 372 13.90 -21.60 -19.84
N ASP A 373 13.22 -20.45 -19.87
CA ASP A 373 13.19 -19.55 -21.02
C ASP A 373 14.38 -18.56 -20.95
N LEU A 374 15.55 -19.07 -21.32
CA LEU A 374 16.81 -18.31 -21.23
C LEU A 374 16.87 -17.14 -22.20
N ALA A 375 16.17 -17.21 -23.34
CA ALA A 375 16.12 -16.12 -24.32
C ALA A 375 15.31 -14.94 -23.77
N LEU A 376 14.19 -15.19 -23.10
CA LEU A 376 13.41 -14.16 -22.42
C LEU A 376 14.20 -13.56 -21.24
N ALA A 377 14.90 -14.41 -20.47
CA ALA A 377 15.75 -13.95 -19.37
C ALA A 377 16.85 -12.99 -19.84
N GLU A 378 17.52 -13.28 -20.97
CA GLU A 378 18.53 -12.41 -21.60
C GLU A 378 17.92 -11.07 -22.04
N THR A 379 16.75 -11.13 -22.66
CA THR A 379 16.02 -9.92 -23.11
C THR A 379 15.67 -9.01 -21.94
N ALA A 380 15.14 -9.59 -20.85
CA ALA A 380 14.75 -8.86 -19.66
C ALA A 380 15.96 -8.26 -18.91
N ALA A 381 17.05 -9.05 -18.74
CA ALA A 381 18.28 -8.56 -18.13
C ALA A 381 18.92 -7.44 -18.97
N GLY A 382 18.89 -7.55 -20.30
CA GLY A 382 19.36 -6.51 -21.22
C GLY A 382 18.54 -5.23 -21.14
N ALA A 383 17.21 -5.33 -21.03
CA ALA A 383 16.34 -4.18 -20.82
C ALA A 383 16.68 -3.46 -19.51
N LEU A 384 16.80 -4.21 -18.40
CA LEU A 384 17.17 -3.66 -17.10
C LEU A 384 18.53 -2.98 -17.11
N ALA A 385 19.53 -3.57 -17.79
CA ALA A 385 20.87 -2.98 -17.92
C ALA A 385 20.86 -1.65 -18.69
N ARG A 386 20.06 -1.55 -19.75
CA ARG A 386 19.88 -0.27 -20.47
C ARG A 386 19.26 0.79 -19.59
N ILE A 387 18.21 0.45 -18.85
CA ILE A 387 17.56 1.37 -17.90
C ILE A 387 18.56 1.83 -16.83
N ALA A 388 19.33 0.90 -16.26
CA ALA A 388 20.34 1.22 -15.27
C ALA A 388 21.39 2.22 -15.81
N ALA A 389 21.81 2.06 -17.05
CA ALA A 389 22.75 2.96 -17.71
C ALA A 389 22.13 4.34 -18.00
N SER A 390 20.88 4.39 -18.50
CA SER A 390 20.19 5.64 -18.82
C SER A 390 19.95 6.51 -17.58
N PHE A 391 19.71 5.90 -16.42
CA PHE A 391 19.42 6.62 -15.17
C PHE A 391 20.61 6.66 -14.19
N GLU A 392 21.78 6.19 -14.60
CA GLU A 392 23.02 6.20 -13.79
C GLU A 392 22.81 5.63 -12.37
N SER A 393 21.98 4.59 -12.26
CA SER A 393 21.52 4.04 -10.99
C SER A 393 22.31 2.80 -10.56
N LYS A 394 23.10 2.89 -9.50
CA LYS A 394 23.84 1.76 -8.92
C LYS A 394 22.92 0.59 -8.52
N PRO A 395 21.77 0.79 -7.83
CA PRO A 395 20.89 -0.32 -7.50
C PRO A 395 20.31 -1.02 -8.73
N LEU A 396 19.93 -0.28 -9.77
CA LEU A 396 19.45 -0.89 -11.01
C LEU A 396 20.58 -1.66 -11.75
N ALA A 397 21.81 -1.14 -11.71
CA ALA A 397 22.97 -1.86 -12.23
C ALA A 397 23.26 -3.14 -11.45
N ALA A 398 23.09 -3.11 -10.12
CA ALA A 398 23.23 -4.29 -9.27
C ALA A 398 22.15 -5.34 -9.56
N SER A 399 20.90 -4.93 -9.76
CA SER A 399 19.79 -5.81 -10.18
C SER A 399 20.04 -6.42 -11.57
N ALA A 400 20.55 -5.64 -12.51
CA ALA A 400 20.92 -6.14 -13.84
C ALA A 400 22.05 -7.18 -13.75
N ALA A 401 23.09 -6.91 -12.97
CA ALA A 401 24.20 -7.84 -12.75
C ALA A 401 23.72 -9.14 -12.07
N LEU A 402 22.79 -9.04 -11.09
CA LEU A 402 22.17 -10.20 -10.46
C LEU A 402 21.41 -11.06 -11.48
N SER A 403 20.64 -10.41 -12.36
CA SER A 403 19.88 -11.07 -13.43
C SER A 403 20.78 -11.78 -14.44
N TYR A 404 21.87 -11.13 -14.89
CA TYR A 404 22.87 -11.77 -15.74
C TYR A 404 23.61 -12.90 -15.05
N GLY A 405 23.93 -12.76 -13.75
CA GLY A 405 24.54 -13.84 -12.97
C GLY A 405 23.67 -15.10 -12.95
N ARG A 406 22.35 -14.96 -12.74
CA ARG A 406 21.38 -16.07 -12.82
C ARG A 406 21.33 -16.70 -14.21
N LEU A 407 21.31 -15.88 -15.26
CA LEU A 407 21.31 -16.35 -16.65
C LEU A 407 22.58 -17.12 -16.98
N HIS A 408 23.75 -16.57 -16.67
CA HIS A 408 25.05 -17.22 -16.96
C HIS A 408 25.20 -18.55 -16.18
N LEU A 409 24.72 -18.58 -14.94
CA LEU A 409 24.71 -19.83 -14.17
C LEU A 409 23.81 -20.89 -14.84
N ALA A 410 22.63 -20.50 -15.30
CA ALA A 410 21.68 -21.39 -15.97
C ALA A 410 22.18 -21.88 -17.35
N THR A 411 22.95 -21.05 -18.06
CA THR A 411 23.60 -21.43 -19.35
C THR A 411 24.88 -22.22 -19.17
N GLY A 412 25.40 -22.36 -17.94
CA GLY A 412 26.66 -23.04 -17.65
C GLY A 412 27.92 -22.19 -17.84
N ASP A 413 27.78 -20.88 -18.15
CA ASP A 413 28.89 -19.93 -18.13
C ASP A 413 29.28 -19.56 -16.70
N THR A 414 30.05 -20.42 -16.06
CA THR A 414 30.48 -20.24 -14.66
C THR A 414 31.38 -19.01 -14.47
N THR A 415 32.13 -18.63 -15.50
CA THR A 415 33.03 -17.44 -15.48
C THR A 415 32.21 -16.17 -15.50
N GLY A 416 31.24 -16.06 -16.42
CA GLY A 416 30.28 -14.96 -16.47
C GLY A 416 29.46 -14.87 -15.18
N ALA A 417 28.95 -15.99 -14.68
CA ALA A 417 28.19 -16.04 -13.43
C ALA A 417 28.99 -15.53 -12.23
N CYS A 418 30.26 -15.98 -12.05
CA CYS A 418 31.12 -15.50 -10.97
C CYS A 418 31.39 -13.98 -11.07
N ARG A 419 31.62 -13.47 -12.27
CA ARG A 419 31.84 -12.05 -12.52
C ARG A 419 30.60 -11.23 -12.13
N ASP A 420 29.42 -11.63 -12.62
CA ASP A 420 28.23 -10.82 -12.50
C ASP A 420 27.59 -10.89 -11.10
N PHE A 421 27.58 -12.07 -10.47
CA PHE A 421 27.19 -12.15 -9.06
C PHE A 421 28.16 -11.43 -8.13
N GLY A 422 29.49 -11.48 -8.42
CA GLY A 422 30.49 -10.74 -7.68
C GLY A 422 30.30 -9.23 -7.80
N HIS A 423 29.98 -8.75 -9.02
CA HIS A 423 29.66 -7.35 -9.28
C HIS A 423 28.36 -6.92 -8.58
N ALA A 424 27.30 -7.72 -8.65
CA ALA A 424 26.05 -7.48 -7.94
C ALA A 424 26.26 -7.40 -6.42
N ALA A 425 27.01 -8.34 -5.83
CA ALA A 425 27.29 -8.34 -4.39
C ALA A 425 28.07 -7.09 -3.96
N HIS A 426 29.02 -6.64 -4.80
CA HIS A 426 29.77 -5.42 -4.53
C HIS A 426 28.88 -4.18 -4.55
N LEU A 427 28.09 -3.99 -5.62
CA LEU A 427 27.20 -2.83 -5.76
C LEU A 427 26.13 -2.80 -4.67
N TRP A 428 25.47 -3.93 -4.36
CA TRP A 428 24.47 -4.00 -3.30
C TRP A 428 25.05 -3.74 -1.91
N ASN A 429 26.30 -4.15 -1.68
CA ASN A 429 27.00 -3.82 -0.45
C ASN A 429 27.32 -2.32 -0.34
N GLU A 430 27.74 -1.68 -1.45
CA GLU A 430 27.91 -0.21 -1.50
C GLU A 430 26.59 0.53 -1.26
N VAL A 431 25.49 0.04 -1.82
CA VAL A 431 24.13 0.59 -1.59
C VAL A 431 23.66 0.39 -0.13
N GLY A 432 24.28 -0.52 0.62
CA GLY A 432 23.85 -0.85 1.98
C GLY A 432 22.56 -1.68 2.02
N ALA A 433 22.38 -2.60 1.06
CA ALA A 433 21.22 -3.49 0.91
C ALA A 433 21.60 -4.94 1.30
N PRO A 434 21.54 -5.30 2.59
CA PRO A 434 22.08 -6.57 3.07
C PRO A 434 21.36 -7.81 2.54
N TYR A 435 20.06 -7.73 2.24
CA TYR A 435 19.30 -8.83 1.68
C TYR A 435 19.72 -9.12 0.24
N GLU A 436 19.77 -8.11 -0.59
CA GLU A 436 20.20 -8.21 -1.99
C GLU A 436 21.66 -8.64 -2.10
N THR A 437 22.51 -8.14 -1.20
CA THR A 437 23.91 -8.58 -1.09
C THR A 437 23.99 -10.09 -0.78
N ALA A 438 23.16 -10.58 0.14
CA ALA A 438 23.13 -12.00 0.49
C ALA A 438 22.58 -12.86 -0.67
N LEU A 439 21.56 -12.38 -1.42
CA LEU A 439 21.08 -13.05 -2.64
C LEU A 439 22.18 -13.17 -3.71
N ALA A 440 22.93 -12.11 -3.94
CA ALA A 440 24.06 -12.15 -4.89
C ALA A 440 25.16 -13.14 -4.44
N ARG A 441 25.42 -13.22 -3.14
CA ARG A 441 26.38 -14.18 -2.57
C ARG A 441 25.93 -15.64 -2.67
N ILE A 442 24.64 -15.95 -2.53
CA ILE A 442 24.13 -17.32 -2.84
C ILE A 442 24.43 -17.66 -4.28
N GLY A 443 24.11 -16.78 -5.22
CA GLY A 443 24.40 -16.97 -6.65
C GLY A 443 25.89 -17.18 -6.91
N LEU A 444 26.76 -16.37 -6.27
CA LEU A 444 28.20 -16.50 -6.36
C LEU A 444 28.70 -17.85 -5.79
N GLY A 445 28.10 -18.31 -4.69
CA GLY A 445 28.36 -19.62 -4.10
C GLY A 445 28.06 -20.77 -5.09
N TYR A 446 26.88 -20.72 -5.72
CA TYR A 446 26.53 -21.70 -6.74
C TYR A 446 27.45 -21.61 -7.97
N ALA A 447 27.82 -20.43 -8.43
CA ALA A 447 28.74 -20.23 -9.53
C ALA A 447 30.14 -20.79 -9.23
N HIS A 448 30.67 -20.57 -8.03
CA HIS A 448 31.95 -21.17 -7.59
C HIS A 448 31.89 -22.69 -7.49
N ARG A 449 30.77 -23.24 -7.00
CA ARG A 449 30.56 -24.69 -6.95
C ARG A 449 30.53 -25.30 -8.33
N ALA A 450 29.77 -24.71 -9.25
CA ALA A 450 29.73 -25.13 -10.65
C ALA A 450 31.10 -25.02 -11.36
N ALA A 451 31.96 -24.08 -10.94
CA ALA A 451 33.32 -23.96 -11.39
C ALA A 451 34.33 -24.90 -10.68
N GLY A 452 33.87 -25.79 -9.79
CA GLY A 452 34.70 -26.71 -9.02
C GLY A 452 35.46 -26.08 -7.84
N ASN A 453 35.15 -24.85 -7.46
CA ASN A 453 35.80 -24.10 -6.37
C ASN A 453 35.03 -24.22 -5.05
N GLU A 454 34.87 -25.42 -4.51
CA GLU A 454 34.03 -25.69 -3.33
C GLU A 454 34.40 -24.86 -2.09
N SER A 455 35.68 -24.61 -1.86
CA SER A 455 36.12 -23.79 -0.72
C SER A 455 35.59 -22.34 -0.81
N ARG A 456 35.61 -21.74 -1.99
CA ARG A 456 35.03 -20.41 -2.21
C ARG A 456 33.51 -20.46 -2.15
N ALA A 457 32.89 -21.48 -2.72
CA ALA A 457 31.45 -21.66 -2.62
C ALA A 457 30.97 -21.69 -1.16
N ARG A 458 31.63 -22.45 -0.31
CA ARG A 458 31.31 -22.52 1.13
C ARG A 458 31.46 -21.16 1.83
N MET A 459 32.51 -20.40 1.51
CA MET A 459 32.69 -19.06 2.08
C MET A 459 31.54 -18.13 1.74
N GLU A 460 31.08 -18.14 0.47
CA GLU A 460 29.98 -17.28 0.04
C GLU A 460 28.63 -17.75 0.62
N PHE A 461 28.39 -19.05 0.70
CA PHE A 461 27.19 -19.59 1.36
C PHE A 461 27.16 -19.25 2.84
N GLU A 462 28.27 -19.38 3.59
CA GLU A 462 28.32 -18.99 5.00
C GLU A 462 28.08 -17.48 5.21
N ALA A 463 28.66 -16.64 4.34
CA ALA A 463 28.42 -15.21 4.39
C ALA A 463 26.94 -14.84 4.10
N ALA A 464 26.33 -15.51 3.12
CA ALA A 464 24.92 -15.35 2.81
C ALA A 464 24.02 -15.82 3.96
N ARG A 465 24.30 -17.01 4.55
CA ARG A 465 23.58 -17.55 5.70
C ARG A 465 23.54 -16.57 6.86
N LEU A 466 24.69 -16.04 7.27
CA LEU A 466 24.79 -15.04 8.32
C LEU A 466 24.02 -13.75 8.00
N GLY A 467 23.97 -13.34 6.72
CA GLY A 467 23.17 -12.24 6.25
C GLY A 467 21.66 -12.49 6.44
N PHE A 468 21.16 -13.62 5.94
CA PHE A 468 19.74 -13.97 6.04
C PHE A 468 19.27 -14.26 7.45
N GLU A 469 20.08 -14.90 8.30
CA GLU A 469 19.74 -15.14 9.70
C GLU A 469 19.56 -13.82 10.47
N ARG A 470 20.45 -12.84 10.26
CA ARG A 470 20.32 -11.51 10.88
C ARG A 470 19.06 -10.77 10.44
N LEU A 471 18.62 -10.98 9.21
CA LEU A 471 17.42 -10.35 8.63
C LEU A 471 16.12 -11.10 8.97
N GLY A 472 16.21 -12.37 9.38
CA GLY A 472 15.06 -13.23 9.55
C GLY A 472 14.46 -13.71 8.22
N ALA A 473 15.27 -13.83 7.16
CA ALA A 473 14.88 -14.37 5.85
C ALA A 473 14.92 -15.91 5.89
N VAL A 474 13.84 -16.50 6.39
CA VAL A 474 13.79 -17.94 6.75
C VAL A 474 13.93 -18.85 5.53
N ARG A 475 13.29 -18.49 4.41
CA ARG A 475 13.30 -19.28 3.17
C ARG A 475 14.70 -19.38 2.59
N GLU A 476 15.35 -18.25 2.40
CA GLU A 476 16.70 -18.15 1.83
C GLU A 476 17.75 -18.75 2.78
N SER A 477 17.60 -18.54 4.10
CA SER A 477 18.45 -19.19 5.08
C SER A 477 18.38 -20.72 5.00
N SER A 478 17.16 -21.27 4.85
CA SER A 478 16.96 -22.71 4.70
C SER A 478 17.53 -23.27 3.38
N GLU A 479 17.50 -22.48 2.30
CA GLU A 479 18.13 -22.81 1.03
C GLU A 479 19.65 -22.92 1.18
N VAL A 480 20.28 -21.94 1.81
CA VAL A 480 21.72 -21.92 2.04
C VAL A 480 22.16 -23.09 2.93
N VAL A 481 21.39 -23.40 3.99
CA VAL A 481 21.69 -24.55 4.87
C VAL A 481 21.68 -25.86 4.08
N ARG A 482 20.71 -26.04 3.16
CA ARG A 482 20.69 -27.21 2.26
C ARG A 482 21.91 -27.21 1.34
N ALA A 483 22.26 -26.08 0.74
CA ALA A 483 23.44 -25.97 -0.10
C ALA A 483 24.75 -26.30 0.64
N LEU A 484 24.88 -25.94 1.92
CA LEU A 484 26.03 -26.30 2.76
C LEU A 484 26.07 -27.76 3.19
N GLY A 485 24.89 -28.41 3.29
CA GLY A 485 24.75 -29.80 3.74
C GLY A 485 24.86 -30.85 2.63
N ASP A 486 24.88 -30.49 1.35
CA ASP A 486 25.04 -31.39 0.20
C ASP A 486 26.55 -31.50 -0.17
N PRO A 487 27.30 -32.54 0.34
CA PRO A 487 28.57 -32.87 -0.24
C PRO A 487 28.32 -33.43 -1.64
N MET A 488 28.94 -32.84 -2.68
CA MET A 488 28.93 -33.40 -4.02
C MET A 488 29.12 -34.90 -3.96
N SER A 489 28.11 -35.70 -4.27
CA SER A 489 28.28 -37.09 -4.58
C SER A 489 29.10 -37.16 -5.87
N GLU A 490 30.34 -37.64 -5.73
CA GLU A 490 31.11 -38.17 -6.85
C GLU A 490 30.30 -39.30 -7.47
N ASP A 491 29.45 -39.00 -8.44
CA ASP A 491 29.20 -39.97 -9.50
C ASP A 491 28.57 -39.30 -10.73
N THR A 492 29.37 -39.30 -11.80
CA THR A 492 29.02 -38.89 -13.15
C THR A 492 28.08 -39.94 -13.75
N GLN A 493 26.77 -39.80 -13.60
CA GLN A 493 25.82 -40.44 -14.52
C GLN A 493 24.62 -39.47 -14.72
N ARG A 494 24.50 -38.95 -15.95
CA ARG A 494 23.29 -38.30 -16.42
C ARG A 494 22.09 -39.22 -16.20
N PRO A 495 21.05 -38.75 -15.57
CA PRO A 495 19.72 -39.33 -15.77
C PRO A 495 18.99 -38.52 -16.83
N GLU A 496 18.50 -39.23 -17.84
CA GLU A 496 17.46 -38.81 -18.75
C GLU A 496 16.25 -38.24 -17.98
N ALA A 497 15.69 -37.19 -18.53
CA ALA A 497 14.47 -36.56 -18.00
C ALA A 497 13.33 -37.59 -17.84
N GLN A 498 13.07 -37.93 -16.61
CA GLN A 498 11.81 -38.58 -16.21
C GLN A 498 11.07 -37.59 -15.27
N LEU A 499 9.86 -37.25 -15.66
CA LEU A 499 8.89 -36.51 -14.88
C LEU A 499 8.76 -37.13 -13.46
N PRO A 500 8.74 -36.32 -12.38
CA PRO A 500 8.53 -36.84 -11.06
C PRO A 500 7.09 -37.29 -10.89
N THR A 501 6.94 -38.64 -10.83
CA THR A 501 5.80 -39.26 -10.22
C THR A 501 5.76 -38.94 -8.74
N ARG A 502 4.56 -38.70 -8.23
CA ARG A 502 4.20 -38.45 -6.83
C ARG A 502 5.13 -39.09 -5.81
N PRO A 503 5.59 -38.35 -4.77
CA PRO A 503 6.32 -39.01 -3.68
C PRO A 503 5.38 -39.93 -2.91
N ALA A 504 5.80 -41.16 -2.81
CA ALA A 504 5.18 -42.17 -1.97
C ALA A 504 5.23 -41.73 -0.50
N VAL A 505 4.10 -41.84 0.16
CA VAL A 505 3.93 -41.69 1.61
C VAL A 505 4.87 -42.60 2.32
N VAL A 506 5.94 -42.07 2.93
CA VAL A 506 6.75 -42.83 3.89
C VAL A 506 5.96 -42.88 5.19
N LEU A 507 5.38 -44.04 5.46
CA LEU A 507 4.77 -44.35 6.73
C LEU A 507 5.87 -44.49 7.78
N PHE A 508 6.00 -43.50 8.65
CA PHE A 508 6.69 -43.71 9.93
C PHE A 508 5.81 -44.54 10.85
N PRO A 509 6.37 -45.46 11.66
CA PRO A 509 5.58 -46.31 12.52
C PRO A 509 4.85 -45.44 13.56
N ARG A 510 3.54 -45.64 13.64
CA ARG A 510 2.67 -45.07 14.68
C ARG A 510 3.13 -45.59 16.03
N SER A 511 3.66 -44.75 16.90
CA SER A 511 3.62 -44.96 18.34
C SER A 511 2.18 -44.73 18.80
N THR A 512 1.52 -45.78 19.12
CA THR A 512 0.19 -45.84 19.68
C THR A 512 0.22 -45.44 21.15
N THR A 513 -0.08 -44.22 21.46
CA THR A 513 -0.87 -43.81 22.64
C THR A 513 -1.59 -42.54 22.24
N ALA A 514 -2.85 -42.64 21.83
CA ALA A 514 -3.73 -41.52 21.56
C ALA A 514 -4.01 -40.80 22.89
N THR A 515 -3.25 -39.76 23.19
CA THR A 515 -3.62 -38.80 24.24
C THR A 515 -4.75 -37.96 23.67
N GLU A 516 -5.98 -38.10 24.22
CA GLU A 516 -7.14 -37.29 23.87
C GLU A 516 -6.85 -35.82 24.23
N ASN A 517 -7.03 -34.89 23.29
CA ASN A 517 -6.94 -33.45 23.57
C ASN A 517 -8.19 -33.04 24.38
N VAL A 518 -7.99 -32.36 25.50
CA VAL A 518 -9.07 -31.93 26.41
C VAL A 518 -9.13 -30.43 26.49
N PHE A 519 -10.32 -29.84 26.33
CA PHE A 519 -10.57 -28.43 26.53
C PHE A 519 -11.92 -28.23 27.24
N ARG A 520 -11.97 -28.49 28.54
CA ARG A 520 -13.21 -28.67 29.29
C ARG A 520 -13.33 -27.68 30.44
N SER A 521 -14.54 -27.13 30.61
CA SER A 521 -14.93 -26.32 31.77
C SER A 521 -15.21 -27.20 32.98
N GLU A 522 -14.65 -26.85 34.14
CA GLU A 522 -14.83 -27.50 35.43
C GLU A 522 -15.26 -26.46 36.52
N GLY A 523 -16.34 -25.75 36.26
CA GLY A 523 -16.81 -24.68 37.13
C GLY A 523 -15.97 -23.42 36.99
N ASP A 524 -15.30 -22.98 38.04
CA ASP A 524 -14.47 -21.75 38.03
C ASP A 524 -13.13 -21.94 37.29
N TYR A 525 -12.85 -23.13 36.78
CA TYR A 525 -11.60 -23.46 36.08
C TYR A 525 -11.84 -24.25 34.80
N TRP A 526 -10.90 -24.15 33.89
CA TRP A 526 -10.82 -24.94 32.67
C TRP A 526 -9.63 -25.91 32.74
N SER A 527 -9.86 -27.18 32.39
CA SER A 527 -8.82 -28.18 32.21
C SER A 527 -8.44 -28.29 30.74
N LEU A 528 -7.18 -27.97 30.41
CA LEU A 528 -6.65 -27.92 29.06
C LEU A 528 -5.54 -28.96 28.92
N GLY A 529 -5.79 -30.03 28.16
CA GLY A 529 -4.86 -31.11 27.89
C GLY A 529 -4.45 -31.16 26.42
N PHE A 530 -3.16 -31.13 26.13
CA PHE A 530 -2.61 -31.21 24.80
C PHE A 530 -1.19 -31.81 24.85
N ASP A 531 -0.85 -32.69 23.90
CA ASP A 531 0.47 -33.33 23.81
C ASP A 531 0.97 -33.93 25.14
N GLY A 532 0.05 -34.58 25.89
CA GLY A 532 0.36 -35.22 27.15
C GLY A 532 0.55 -34.34 28.36
N GLN A 533 0.45 -33.03 28.20
CA GLN A 533 0.46 -32.05 29.30
C GLN A 533 -0.94 -31.55 29.59
N THR A 534 -1.25 -31.29 30.86
CA THR A 534 -2.54 -30.76 31.29
C THR A 534 -2.30 -29.56 32.21
N VAL A 535 -2.99 -28.45 31.93
CA VAL A 535 -2.96 -27.23 32.77
C VAL A 535 -4.38 -26.81 33.18
N ARG A 536 -4.50 -26.11 34.29
CA ARG A 536 -5.75 -25.52 34.73
C ARG A 536 -5.68 -24.01 34.71
N LEU A 537 -6.65 -23.39 34.04
CA LEU A 537 -6.78 -21.95 33.96
C LEU A 537 -8.10 -21.51 34.58
N ARG A 538 -8.07 -20.36 35.25
CA ARG A 538 -9.30 -19.77 35.80
C ARG A 538 -10.24 -19.37 34.67
N ASP A 539 -11.54 -19.47 34.92
CA ASP A 539 -12.55 -19.13 33.92
C ASP A 539 -12.41 -17.71 33.42
N GLN A 540 -12.50 -17.56 32.10
CA GLN A 540 -12.47 -16.29 31.39
C GLN A 540 -13.21 -16.41 30.05
N LYS A 541 -13.82 -15.33 29.62
CA LYS A 541 -14.70 -15.26 28.47
C LYS A 541 -14.10 -15.82 27.16
N GLY A 542 -12.81 -15.58 26.91
CA GLY A 542 -12.14 -16.08 25.73
C GLY A 542 -12.04 -17.60 25.66
N LEU A 543 -12.01 -18.32 26.81
CA LEU A 543 -11.99 -19.79 26.86
C LEU A 543 -13.31 -20.41 26.37
N HIS A 544 -14.44 -19.77 26.68
CA HIS A 544 -15.76 -20.18 26.17
C HIS A 544 -15.85 -20.06 24.65
N TYR A 545 -15.29 -19.00 24.08
CA TYR A 545 -15.23 -18.84 22.63
C TYR A 545 -14.31 -19.89 21.99
N LEU A 546 -13.12 -20.12 22.55
CA LEU A 546 -12.21 -21.16 22.08
C LEU A 546 -12.84 -22.56 22.14
N ALA A 547 -13.50 -22.91 23.24
CA ALA A 547 -14.20 -24.19 23.37
C ALA A 547 -15.23 -24.40 22.27
N ARG A 548 -16.01 -23.36 21.95
CA ARG A 548 -17.00 -23.43 20.87
C ARG A 548 -16.38 -23.61 19.48
N LEU A 549 -15.24 -22.96 19.22
CA LEU A 549 -14.52 -23.12 17.98
C LEU A 549 -13.89 -24.53 17.87
N LEU A 550 -13.26 -25.00 18.93
CA LEU A 550 -12.63 -26.33 19.01
C LEU A 550 -13.64 -27.48 18.90
N GLY A 551 -14.85 -27.27 19.43
CA GLY A 551 -15.97 -28.23 19.36
C GLY A 551 -16.61 -28.35 17.96
N ALA A 552 -16.29 -27.43 17.03
CA ALA A 552 -16.83 -27.44 15.67
C ALA A 552 -15.74 -27.12 14.63
N PRO A 553 -14.79 -28.05 14.40
CA PRO A 553 -13.66 -27.85 13.51
C PRO A 553 -14.09 -27.53 12.07
N GLY A 554 -13.46 -26.51 11.45
CA GLY A 554 -13.75 -26.06 10.08
C GLY A 554 -15.02 -25.23 9.91
N ARG A 555 -15.81 -25.02 10.98
CA ARG A 555 -17.00 -24.19 10.93
C ARG A 555 -16.67 -22.72 11.24
N GLU A 556 -17.18 -21.83 10.43
CA GLU A 556 -17.10 -20.38 10.67
C GLU A 556 -18.27 -19.90 11.53
N PHE A 557 -17.97 -19.10 12.55
CA PHE A 557 -18.95 -18.47 13.43
C PHE A 557 -18.84 -16.95 13.26
N HIS A 558 -19.96 -16.28 12.99
CA HIS A 558 -19.96 -14.83 12.98
C HIS A 558 -19.74 -14.30 14.41
N ALA A 559 -18.98 -13.21 14.57
CA ALA A 559 -18.65 -12.65 15.89
C ALA A 559 -19.91 -12.28 16.71
N LEU A 560 -20.99 -11.85 16.06
CA LEU A 560 -22.29 -11.64 16.71
C LEU A 560 -22.89 -12.92 17.28
N ASP A 561 -22.76 -14.06 16.59
CA ASP A 561 -23.29 -15.34 17.05
C ASP A 561 -22.52 -15.89 18.25
N LEU A 562 -21.24 -15.55 18.37
CA LEU A 562 -20.43 -15.89 19.55
C LEU A 562 -20.85 -15.07 20.78
N VAL A 563 -21.27 -13.81 20.60
CA VAL A 563 -21.73 -12.91 21.68
C VAL A 563 -23.19 -13.15 22.04
N ALA A 564 -24.06 -13.54 21.08
CA ALA A 564 -25.50 -13.65 21.26
C ALA A 564 -25.93 -14.71 22.28
N VAL A 565 -25.08 -15.69 22.57
CA VAL A 565 -25.36 -16.76 23.57
C VAL A 565 -25.29 -16.25 25.02
N GLU A 566 -24.72 -15.06 25.24
CA GLU A 566 -24.52 -14.49 26.60
C GLU A 566 -25.49 -13.36 26.97
N ARG A 567 -26.38 -12.88 26.08
CA ARG A 567 -27.20 -11.69 26.34
C ARG A 567 -28.70 -11.92 26.14
N SER A 568 -29.45 -11.60 27.18
CA SER A 568 -30.80 -11.03 27.07
C SER A 568 -30.71 -9.63 26.46
N PRO A 569 -31.73 -9.14 25.74
CA PRO A 569 -31.62 -7.96 24.89
C PRO A 569 -31.59 -6.68 25.71
N ASP A 570 -30.53 -5.88 25.55
CA ASP A 570 -30.54 -4.47 25.93
C ASP A 570 -30.28 -3.59 24.71
N THR A 571 -31.20 -2.68 24.44
CA THR A 571 -31.36 -1.88 23.25
C THR A 571 -30.59 -0.57 23.36
N GLY A 572 -29.46 -0.47 22.70
CA GLY A 572 -28.73 0.79 22.51
C GLY A 572 -28.66 1.20 21.03
N ASP A 573 -29.12 2.40 20.75
CA ASP A 573 -29.40 2.99 19.45
C ASP A 573 -28.16 3.52 18.73
N ALA A 574 -27.89 3.08 17.48
CA ALA A 574 -26.90 3.64 16.57
C ALA A 574 -27.57 3.99 15.23
N GLY A 575 -27.36 5.22 14.75
CA GLY A 575 -28.06 5.87 13.66
C GLY A 575 -28.23 5.09 12.33
N VAL A 576 -29.01 5.65 11.42
CA VAL A 576 -29.49 5.03 10.16
C VAL A 576 -28.39 4.93 9.13
N MET A 577 -28.22 3.79 8.44
CA MET A 577 -27.18 3.53 7.41
C MET A 577 -27.27 4.43 6.18
N LEU A 578 -28.47 4.87 5.82
CA LEU A 578 -28.76 5.86 4.78
C LEU A 578 -29.85 6.78 5.30
N ASP A 579 -29.66 8.10 5.16
CA ASP A 579 -30.69 9.06 5.49
C ASP A 579 -31.87 9.03 4.48
N ALA A 580 -32.96 9.72 4.79
CA ALA A 580 -34.15 9.73 3.95
C ALA A 580 -33.88 10.36 2.57
N GLN A 581 -32.94 11.32 2.50
CA GLN A 581 -32.59 12.02 1.27
C GLN A 581 -31.77 11.12 0.34
N SER A 582 -30.80 10.40 0.87
CA SER A 582 -30.00 9.42 0.13
C SER A 582 -30.87 8.29 -0.41
N LYS A 583 -31.82 7.75 0.38
CA LYS A 583 -32.76 6.73 -0.09
C LYS A 583 -33.64 7.23 -1.23
N CYS A 584 -34.08 8.48 -1.15
CA CYS A 584 -34.88 9.10 -2.21
C CYS A 584 -34.05 9.27 -3.50
N ALA A 585 -32.76 9.68 -3.36
CA ALA A 585 -31.82 9.78 -4.47
C ALA A 585 -31.54 8.43 -5.14
N TYR A 586 -31.32 7.37 -4.37
CA TYR A 586 -31.12 6.00 -4.89
C TYR A 586 -32.36 5.48 -5.65
N ARG A 587 -33.58 5.71 -5.12
CA ARG A 587 -34.82 5.31 -5.81
C ARG A 587 -35.02 6.08 -7.10
N ARG A 588 -34.78 7.38 -7.10
CA ARG A 588 -34.86 8.20 -8.30
C ARG A 588 -33.86 7.72 -9.37
N ARG A 589 -32.60 7.47 -8.96
CA ARG A 589 -31.57 6.96 -9.88
C ARG A 589 -31.91 5.59 -10.45
N LEU A 590 -32.51 4.70 -9.66
CA LEU A 590 -32.99 3.41 -10.16
C LEU A 590 -34.08 3.56 -11.24
N THR A 591 -34.99 4.53 -11.07
CA THR A 591 -36.03 4.83 -12.09
C THR A 591 -35.41 5.37 -13.37
N GLU A 592 -34.46 6.31 -13.26
CA GLU A 592 -33.72 6.84 -14.41
C GLU A 592 -32.95 5.75 -15.16
N ILE A 593 -32.32 4.81 -14.45
CA ILE A 593 -31.62 3.67 -15.07
C ILE A 593 -32.57 2.69 -15.76
N ASP A 594 -33.77 2.46 -15.19
CA ASP A 594 -34.78 1.63 -15.84
C ASP A 594 -35.26 2.26 -17.18
N GLU A 595 -35.42 3.60 -17.22
CA GLU A 595 -35.71 4.36 -18.44
C GLU A 595 -34.53 4.29 -19.44
N ASP A 596 -33.28 4.44 -18.97
CA ASP A 596 -32.07 4.29 -19.80
C ASP A 596 -31.94 2.87 -20.43
N ILE A 597 -32.32 1.82 -19.69
CA ILE A 597 -32.33 0.44 -20.17
C ILE A 597 -33.38 0.26 -21.28
N GLU A 598 -34.60 0.79 -21.07
CA GLU A 598 -35.66 0.70 -22.05
C GLU A 598 -35.30 1.47 -23.33
N GLU A 599 -34.75 2.69 -23.20
CA GLU A 599 -34.32 3.49 -24.35
C GLU A 599 -33.17 2.81 -25.13
N ALA A 600 -32.17 2.27 -24.44
CA ALA A 600 -31.06 1.57 -25.09
C ALA A 600 -31.53 0.26 -25.77
N GLN A 601 -32.53 -0.43 -25.23
CA GLN A 601 -33.11 -1.62 -25.84
C GLN A 601 -33.93 -1.28 -27.11
N ILE A 602 -34.71 -0.18 -27.10
CA ILE A 602 -35.46 0.30 -28.25
C ILE A 602 -34.50 0.73 -29.36
N ASN A 603 -33.37 1.36 -29.01
CA ASN A 603 -32.38 1.85 -29.98
C ASN A 603 -31.37 0.77 -30.42
N GLY A 604 -31.44 -0.47 -29.89
CA GLY A 604 -30.54 -1.58 -30.25
C GLY A 604 -29.12 -1.43 -29.70
N GLU A 605 -28.90 -0.57 -28.68
CA GLU A 605 -27.59 -0.27 -28.04
C GLU A 605 -27.28 -1.31 -26.96
N ALA A 606 -26.90 -2.52 -27.35
CA ALA A 606 -26.72 -3.65 -26.43
C ALA A 606 -25.68 -3.44 -25.31
N GLU A 607 -24.57 -2.75 -25.60
CA GLU A 607 -23.52 -2.44 -24.62
C GLU A 607 -24.01 -1.43 -23.56
N ARG A 608 -24.70 -0.36 -23.99
CA ARG A 608 -25.29 0.63 -23.08
C ARG A 608 -26.33 0.01 -22.16
N ALA A 609 -27.20 -0.85 -22.70
CA ALA A 609 -28.18 -1.61 -21.93
C ALA A 609 -27.52 -2.57 -20.91
N ALA A 610 -26.38 -3.19 -21.24
CA ALA A 610 -25.65 -4.07 -20.37
C ALA A 610 -24.98 -3.28 -19.20
N GLN A 611 -24.36 -2.14 -19.47
CA GLN A 611 -23.77 -1.28 -18.46
C GLN A 611 -24.82 -0.73 -17.48
N ALA A 612 -25.95 -0.25 -18.00
CA ALA A 612 -27.06 0.24 -17.18
C ALA A 612 -27.64 -0.85 -16.26
N LYS A 613 -27.73 -2.11 -16.73
CA LYS A 613 -28.13 -3.26 -15.90
C LYS A 613 -27.18 -3.54 -14.75
N VAL A 614 -25.85 -3.44 -14.96
CA VAL A 614 -24.85 -3.62 -13.91
C VAL A 614 -24.96 -2.53 -12.83
N GLU A 615 -25.12 -1.27 -13.24
CA GLU A 615 -25.35 -0.14 -12.32
C GLU A 615 -26.64 -0.33 -11.51
N ARG A 616 -27.72 -0.74 -12.15
CA ARG A 616 -28.99 -1.05 -11.50
C ARG A 616 -28.86 -2.11 -10.41
N GLU A 617 -28.16 -3.19 -10.73
CA GLU A 617 -27.97 -4.31 -9.79
C GLU A 617 -27.12 -3.92 -8.59
N PHE A 618 -26.12 -3.08 -8.80
CA PHE A 618 -25.31 -2.50 -7.72
C PHE A 618 -26.16 -1.62 -6.79
N LEU A 619 -26.91 -0.64 -7.34
CA LEU A 619 -27.74 0.28 -6.55
C LEU A 619 -28.88 -0.44 -5.82
N ALA A 620 -29.51 -1.44 -6.46
CA ALA A 620 -30.56 -2.25 -5.85
C ALA A 620 -30.02 -3.09 -4.68
N ARG A 621 -28.77 -3.58 -4.77
CA ARG A 621 -28.11 -4.32 -3.71
C ARG A 621 -27.75 -3.42 -2.52
N GLU A 622 -27.24 -2.19 -2.77
CA GLU A 622 -26.94 -1.22 -1.74
C GLU A 622 -28.21 -0.71 -1.03
N LEU A 623 -29.26 -0.42 -1.76
CA LEU A 623 -30.56 -0.06 -1.17
C LEU A 623 -31.15 -1.22 -0.36
N GLY A 624 -31.03 -2.47 -0.83
CA GLY A 624 -31.46 -3.66 -0.13
C GLY A 624 -30.69 -3.94 1.17
N ARG A 625 -29.41 -3.55 1.24
CA ARG A 625 -28.61 -3.62 2.47
C ARG A 625 -29.07 -2.60 3.53
N ALA A 626 -29.51 -1.43 3.10
CA ALA A 626 -29.92 -0.35 3.97
C ALA A 626 -31.38 -0.46 4.44
N VAL A 627 -32.22 -1.25 3.74
CA VAL A 627 -33.67 -1.39 4.02
C VAL A 627 -33.99 -2.85 4.34
N GLY A 628 -34.45 -3.15 5.57
CA GLY A 628 -34.86 -4.50 5.96
C GLY A 628 -36.21 -4.93 5.38
N LEU A 629 -36.53 -6.24 5.42
CA LEU A 629 -37.83 -6.81 5.08
C LEU A 629 -38.96 -6.08 5.83
N GLY A 630 -39.82 -5.39 5.09
CA GLY A 630 -40.94 -4.60 5.66
C GLY A 630 -40.73 -3.08 5.66
N GLY A 631 -39.70 -2.55 4.97
CA GLY A 631 -39.50 -1.10 4.75
C GLY A 631 -38.98 -0.33 5.97
N ARG A 632 -38.53 -0.99 7.04
CA ARG A 632 -37.94 -0.36 8.22
C ARG A 632 -36.41 -0.19 8.05
N ASP A 633 -35.91 0.98 8.47
CA ASP A 633 -34.49 1.31 8.38
C ASP A 633 -33.62 0.36 9.19
N ARG A 634 -32.60 -0.22 8.57
CA ARG A 634 -31.51 -0.91 9.28
C ARG A 634 -30.52 0.12 9.79
N ARG A 635 -30.23 0.05 11.09
CA ARG A 635 -29.21 0.88 11.73
C ARG A 635 -27.82 0.34 11.47
N ALA A 636 -26.85 1.23 11.28
CA ALA A 636 -25.48 0.88 10.93
C ALA A 636 -24.79 0.09 12.05
N SER A 637 -23.91 -0.78 11.63
CA SER A 637 -23.22 -1.85 12.33
C SER A 637 -22.26 -1.48 13.46
N SER A 638 -22.68 -0.65 14.44
CA SER A 638 -21.92 -0.49 15.68
C SER A 638 -21.85 -1.77 16.51
N ASP A 639 -22.87 -2.64 16.42
CA ASP A 639 -22.93 -3.88 17.17
C ASP A 639 -22.07 -4.99 16.57
N SER A 640 -22.01 -5.09 15.24
CA SER A 640 -21.14 -6.08 14.58
C SER A 640 -19.66 -5.77 14.80
N GLU A 641 -19.25 -4.51 14.68
CA GLU A 641 -17.85 -4.12 14.87
C GLU A 641 -17.44 -4.18 16.35
N ARG A 642 -18.33 -3.78 17.26
CA ARG A 642 -18.11 -3.95 18.71
C ARG A 642 -18.01 -5.42 19.10
N ALA A 643 -18.86 -6.28 18.54
CA ALA A 643 -18.80 -7.72 18.75
C ALA A 643 -17.49 -8.31 18.20
N ARG A 644 -17.11 -7.94 16.99
CA ARG A 644 -15.85 -8.36 16.36
C ARG A 644 -14.63 -7.98 17.22
N ALA A 645 -14.55 -6.73 17.64
CA ALA A 645 -13.43 -6.24 18.46
C ALA A 645 -13.40 -6.91 19.85
N SER A 646 -14.58 -7.10 20.48
CA SER A 646 -14.71 -7.75 21.79
C SER A 646 -14.33 -9.22 21.74
N VAL A 647 -14.86 -9.99 20.77
CA VAL A 647 -14.57 -11.42 20.59
C VAL A 647 -13.10 -11.65 20.27
N THR A 648 -12.56 -10.89 19.32
CA THR A 648 -11.14 -11.00 18.94
C THR A 648 -10.22 -10.73 20.12
N ARG A 649 -10.49 -9.69 20.90
CA ARG A 649 -9.70 -9.36 22.10
C ARG A 649 -9.77 -10.47 23.15
N ALA A 650 -10.98 -10.98 23.44
CA ALA A 650 -11.16 -12.03 24.44
C ALA A 650 -10.47 -13.34 24.03
N ILE A 651 -10.58 -13.77 22.78
CA ILE A 651 -9.88 -14.95 22.25
C ILE A 651 -8.36 -14.78 22.37
N ARG A 652 -7.82 -13.65 21.90
CA ARG A 652 -6.37 -13.40 21.95
C ARG A 652 -5.83 -13.35 23.37
N GLN A 653 -6.55 -12.73 24.32
CA GLN A 653 -6.16 -12.73 25.73
C GLN A 653 -6.13 -14.14 26.31
N ALA A 654 -7.12 -14.97 25.97
CA ALA A 654 -7.15 -16.37 26.43
C ALA A 654 -5.97 -17.17 25.83
N MET A 655 -5.65 -16.99 24.56
CA MET A 655 -4.53 -17.64 23.89
C MET A 655 -3.17 -17.27 24.52
N VAL A 656 -2.94 -15.98 24.79
CA VAL A 656 -1.73 -15.53 25.51
C VAL A 656 -1.64 -16.18 26.87
N ARG A 657 -2.73 -16.22 27.62
CA ARG A 657 -2.76 -16.88 28.93
C ARG A 657 -2.51 -18.38 28.85
N ILE A 658 -3.05 -19.04 27.83
CA ILE A 658 -2.76 -20.47 27.56
C ILE A 658 -1.27 -20.64 27.26
N GLN A 659 -0.68 -19.78 26.43
CA GLN A 659 0.72 -19.87 26.06
C GLN A 659 1.68 -19.68 27.24
N GLU A 660 1.34 -18.83 28.20
CA GLU A 660 2.10 -18.64 29.46
C GLU A 660 2.17 -19.93 30.31
N HIS A 661 1.17 -20.81 30.25
CA HIS A 661 1.06 -21.99 31.11
C HIS A 661 1.24 -23.31 30.32
N HIS A 662 1.01 -23.26 29.00
CA HIS A 662 1.10 -24.43 28.11
C HIS A 662 1.57 -24.00 26.72
N ALA A 663 2.87 -23.85 26.54
CA ALA A 663 3.46 -23.29 25.33
C ALA A 663 3.05 -24.05 24.04
N ALA A 664 3.06 -25.39 24.06
CA ALA A 664 2.70 -26.20 22.89
C ALA A 664 1.23 -26.01 22.47
N LEU A 665 0.31 -25.90 23.43
CA LEU A 665 -1.10 -25.62 23.15
C LEU A 665 -1.30 -24.20 22.64
N GLY A 666 -0.61 -23.21 23.25
CA GLY A 666 -0.65 -21.82 22.80
C GLY A 666 -0.21 -21.67 21.35
N GLU A 667 0.91 -22.31 20.99
CA GLU A 667 1.42 -22.33 19.62
C GLU A 667 0.49 -23.03 18.64
N HIS A 668 -0.15 -24.13 19.05
CA HIS A 668 -1.17 -24.82 18.25
C HIS A 668 -2.37 -23.90 17.98
N LEU A 669 -2.91 -23.24 18.99
CA LEU A 669 -4.06 -22.36 18.86
C LEU A 669 -3.74 -21.12 18.02
N ASP A 670 -2.54 -20.56 18.17
CA ASP A 670 -2.12 -19.39 17.37
C ASP A 670 -2.09 -19.69 15.87
N ARG A 671 -1.69 -20.91 15.50
CA ARG A 671 -1.67 -21.36 14.09
C ARG A 671 -3.04 -21.75 13.55
N THR A 672 -3.97 -22.19 14.39
CA THR A 672 -5.21 -22.85 13.96
C THR A 672 -6.48 -22.04 14.23
N ILE A 673 -6.43 -21.02 15.06
CA ILE A 673 -7.57 -20.13 15.35
C ILE A 673 -7.52 -18.90 14.47
N ARG A 674 -8.58 -18.68 13.70
CA ARG A 674 -8.82 -17.44 12.96
C ARG A 674 -9.82 -16.56 13.70
N THR A 675 -9.52 -15.26 13.79
CA THR A 675 -10.40 -14.25 14.40
C THR A 675 -10.64 -13.10 13.43
N GLY A 676 -11.86 -12.57 13.41
CA GLY A 676 -12.26 -11.49 12.52
C GLY A 676 -13.77 -11.27 12.62
N THR A 677 -14.40 -10.88 11.52
CA THR A 677 -15.86 -10.83 11.41
C THR A 677 -16.46 -12.24 11.57
N THR A 678 -15.75 -13.23 11.07
CA THR A 678 -15.96 -14.66 11.34
C THR A 678 -14.75 -15.23 12.09
N CYS A 679 -15.01 -16.16 13.01
CA CYS A 679 -14.00 -16.87 13.77
C CYS A 679 -14.11 -18.37 13.51
N ALA A 680 -12.98 -19.07 13.34
CA ALA A 680 -12.95 -20.51 13.06
C ALA A 680 -11.73 -21.19 13.68
N TYR A 681 -11.87 -22.47 13.98
CA TYR A 681 -10.76 -23.38 14.26
C TYR A 681 -10.50 -24.27 13.03
N LEU A 682 -9.30 -24.15 12.46
CA LEU A 682 -8.87 -24.95 11.31
C LEU A 682 -7.83 -25.96 11.80
N PRO A 683 -8.22 -27.24 11.98
CA PRO A 683 -7.33 -28.24 12.56
C PRO A 683 -6.08 -28.47 11.72
N ASP A 684 -4.91 -28.54 12.37
CA ASP A 684 -3.66 -28.93 11.72
C ASP A 684 -3.70 -30.42 11.39
N PRO A 685 -3.57 -30.84 10.10
CA PRO A 685 -3.58 -32.25 9.72
C PRO A 685 -2.50 -33.11 10.39
N ARG A 686 -1.48 -32.49 10.98
CA ARG A 686 -0.35 -33.16 11.65
C ARG A 686 -0.65 -33.51 13.11
N VAL A 687 -1.66 -32.88 13.69
CA VAL A 687 -2.11 -33.10 15.07
C VAL A 687 -3.32 -34.03 15.02
N GLY A 688 -3.09 -35.34 15.25
CA GLY A 688 -4.16 -36.34 15.31
C GLY A 688 -4.93 -36.22 16.63
N GLY A 689 -6.26 -36.28 16.56
CA GLY A 689 -7.14 -36.34 17.72
C GLY A 689 -8.20 -35.20 17.73
N GLY A 690 -9.45 -35.58 17.99
CA GLY A 690 -10.52 -34.56 18.22
C GLY A 690 -10.37 -33.91 19.60
N TRP A 691 -11.00 -32.78 19.80
CA TRP A 691 -11.09 -32.10 21.09
C TRP A 691 -12.27 -32.61 21.89
N LYS A 692 -12.03 -32.88 23.16
CA LYS A 692 -13.07 -33.15 24.14
C LYS A 692 -13.37 -31.83 24.86
N VAL A 693 -14.40 -31.16 24.41
CA VAL A 693 -14.80 -29.83 24.87
C VAL A 693 -15.84 -29.93 25.96
#